data_6c127b8b53db091e83d00f4acb2f37c4
#
_entry.id   6c127b8b53db091e83d00f4acb2f37c4
#
_cell.length_a   1.000
_cell.length_b   1.000
_cell.length_c   1.000
_cell.angle_alpha   90.00
_cell.angle_beta   90.00
_cell.angle_gamma   90.00
#
_symmetry.space_group_name_H-M   'P 1'
#
loop_
_entity.id
_entity.type
_entity.pdbx_description
1 polymer ?
#
loop_
_entity_poly.entity_id
_entity_poly.type
_entity_poly.pdbx_seq_one_letter_code
_entity_poly.pdbx_strand_id
1 'polypeptide(L)'
;MTRLPLPAARSVFRDDEPVIQSHPLLPGATSPRFGDITDCWDFNDVVRRPANQDRASRRVWLRGLAPGWHLLGRELSMIWFNPRHPALLARGIHLRTTPYDVNTVRLRMLYLRTLAAFGVDQRLPDNITLWSDEDFHRYVDQHHTPGTTTQVEPITVIRALHRFRTVLACGGRETDPWPGESTHDILNISRDAPLKTPVVKPETWFPLVRAAWTYIDTFGPDILKALNRWQAIQAGFHDGPIDEIHRRFAAWLDDPASRVPVRPTQNGRWAVNWSLLNALLGRHPRRFNFFPTCTKSGQARRRTVEELAETGRVQVGLLPRLAEVERADGTRGPWHESLQPQQLHFEALALRNACYCLVVALSMMRDSEIREISKGSVVEYFGTTAVKSTKQKLDPDLPTKHWWIVDQAARAIETVEQLSPHPELAFGSVPGYGPETLFDSGDALLDFIRRVNESRHVTGLDEIPPQHVAPHMFRRTMAMLTRDLPGSEIAVGMQLKHVATRALANRITAGYMVKDPAWAKHLDDAIAERRFDRLKELFVADSRGETIGFGPGADRMREAFAAVRQKAEELRVTGQAQRGDIRVEHSLLRRTRFSIRFGKLNHCTMNDDDPSGAKCIEDAIVPEGHRGPLLDRCQPSRCANSILGPEHLPIWKAERASLNRLRADTSLPKNRQAHLDAQLHEVNLMIKKAEQ
;
A
#
# COMPACT_ATOMS: atom_id res chain seq x y z
N MET A 1 0.46 54.99 -38.82
CA MET A 1 1.11 55.06 -37.49
C MET A 1 1.67 53.70 -37.20
N THR A 2 2.95 53.49 -37.45
CA THR A 2 3.69 52.27 -37.14
C THR A 2 3.85 52.17 -35.61
N ARG A 3 3.17 51.24 -34.97
CA ARG A 3 3.40 50.94 -33.54
C ARG A 3 4.84 50.47 -33.38
N LEU A 4 5.64 51.24 -32.66
CA LEU A 4 6.94 50.80 -32.17
C LEU A 4 6.75 49.49 -31.39
N PRO A 5 7.57 48.45 -31.59
CA PRO A 5 7.51 47.24 -30.81
C PRO A 5 7.75 47.60 -29.33
N LEU A 6 6.84 47.24 -28.48
CA LEU A 6 7.03 47.31 -27.02
C LEU A 6 8.36 46.60 -26.67
N PRO A 7 9.19 47.18 -25.79
CA PRO A 7 10.41 46.54 -25.37
C PRO A 7 10.07 45.17 -24.80
N ALA A 8 10.80 44.11 -25.21
CA ALA A 8 10.61 42.77 -24.70
C ALA A 8 10.60 42.80 -23.18
N ALA A 9 9.47 42.40 -22.57
CA ALA A 9 9.34 42.39 -21.14
C ALA A 9 10.42 41.45 -20.56
N ARG A 10 11.24 41.97 -19.64
CA ARG A 10 12.31 41.18 -18.99
C ARG A 10 11.70 40.36 -17.85
N SER A 11 12.06 39.10 -17.76
CA SER A 11 11.73 38.24 -16.62
C SER A 11 12.35 38.78 -15.31
N VAL A 12 11.70 38.50 -14.20
CA VAL A 12 12.26 38.75 -12.86
C VAL A 12 13.35 37.75 -12.48
N PHE A 13 13.41 36.62 -13.19
CA PHE A 13 14.44 35.61 -13.04
C PHE A 13 15.62 35.89 -13.94
N ARG A 14 16.85 35.68 -13.44
CA ARG A 14 18.07 35.93 -14.23
C ARG A 14 18.40 34.71 -15.07
N ASP A 15 19.01 34.94 -16.20
CA ASP A 15 19.37 33.87 -17.15
C ASP A 15 20.37 32.87 -16.57
N ASP A 16 21.23 33.29 -15.63
CA ASP A 16 22.22 32.44 -14.97
C ASP A 16 21.67 31.64 -13.79
N GLU A 17 20.40 31.85 -13.38
CA GLU A 17 19.82 31.16 -12.22
C GLU A 17 19.55 29.71 -12.50
N PRO A 18 19.89 28.78 -11.52
CA PRO A 18 19.49 27.39 -11.62
C PRO A 18 17.98 27.24 -11.58
N VAL A 19 17.44 26.37 -12.44
CA VAL A 19 15.99 26.11 -12.49
C VAL A 19 15.50 25.41 -11.22
N ILE A 20 16.33 24.55 -10.63
CA ILE A 20 16.07 23.89 -9.35
C ILE A 20 17.03 24.39 -8.30
N GLN A 21 16.51 25.09 -7.27
CA GLN A 21 17.27 25.63 -6.14
C GLN A 21 16.84 25.00 -4.80
N SER A 22 15.63 24.44 -4.73
CA SER A 22 14.99 23.96 -3.50
C SER A 22 14.92 22.44 -3.38
N HIS A 23 15.42 21.67 -4.36
CA HIS A 23 15.51 20.23 -4.30
C HIS A 23 16.94 19.79 -4.03
N PRO A 24 17.16 18.68 -3.29
CA PRO A 24 18.47 18.08 -3.19
C PRO A 24 18.92 17.56 -4.56
N LEU A 25 20.10 17.99 -4.98
CA LEU A 25 20.71 17.53 -6.23
C LEU A 25 21.47 16.24 -6.02
N LEU A 26 21.62 15.45 -7.07
CA LEU A 26 22.52 14.31 -7.09
C LEU A 26 23.99 14.78 -6.92
N PRO A 27 24.89 13.97 -6.34
CA PRO A 27 26.28 14.34 -6.18
C PRO A 27 26.92 14.72 -7.52
N GLY A 28 27.51 15.91 -7.57
CA GLY A 28 28.16 16.46 -8.79
C GLY A 28 27.21 16.94 -9.89
N ALA A 29 25.89 16.86 -9.68
CA ALA A 29 24.93 17.34 -10.68
C ALA A 29 24.78 18.85 -10.69
N THR A 30 24.47 19.38 -11.86
CA THR A 30 24.15 20.80 -12.06
C THR A 30 22.75 20.93 -12.64
N SER A 31 21.97 21.88 -12.10
CA SER A 31 20.65 22.19 -12.62
C SER A 31 20.76 22.93 -13.97
N PRO A 32 19.84 22.70 -14.93
CA PRO A 32 19.65 23.62 -16.06
C PRO A 32 19.49 25.05 -15.56
N ARG A 33 19.87 26.03 -16.38
CA ARG A 33 19.72 27.46 -16.06
C ARG A 33 18.44 28.01 -16.70
N PHE A 34 17.88 29.05 -16.08
CA PHE A 34 16.67 29.70 -16.59
C PHE A 34 16.84 30.23 -18.02
N GLY A 35 18.01 30.79 -18.33
CA GLY A 35 18.35 31.31 -19.65
C GLY A 35 18.61 30.23 -20.71
N ASP A 36 18.72 28.99 -20.36
CA ASP A 36 18.94 27.89 -21.31
C ASP A 36 17.67 27.69 -22.15
N ILE A 37 17.66 28.30 -23.36
CA ILE A 37 16.56 28.19 -24.31
C ILE A 37 16.70 26.85 -25.04
N THR A 38 16.29 25.78 -24.37
CA THR A 38 16.29 24.41 -24.90
C THR A 38 14.88 23.91 -25.09
N ASP A 39 14.72 22.90 -25.93
CA ASP A 39 13.42 22.24 -26.14
C ASP A 39 12.93 21.50 -24.88
N CYS A 40 13.84 21.16 -23.98
CA CYS A 40 13.55 20.32 -22.84
C CYS A 40 14.56 20.55 -21.70
N TRP A 41 14.06 20.71 -20.49
CA TRP A 41 14.86 20.56 -19.27
C TRP A 41 14.80 19.11 -18.80
N ASP A 42 15.92 18.39 -18.89
CA ASP A 42 16.04 17.01 -18.44
C ASP A 42 16.63 16.96 -17.02
N PHE A 43 15.89 16.39 -16.08
CA PHE A 43 16.27 16.29 -14.68
C PHE A 43 16.66 14.87 -14.26
N ASN A 44 16.80 13.91 -15.20
CA ASN A 44 17.13 12.53 -14.87
C ASN A 44 18.43 12.36 -14.10
N ASP A 45 19.45 13.16 -14.45
CA ASP A 45 20.77 13.12 -13.83
C ASP A 45 20.99 14.32 -12.89
N VAL A 46 19.94 15.07 -12.56
CA VAL A 46 19.98 16.27 -11.70
C VAL A 46 19.42 15.99 -10.32
N VAL A 47 18.25 15.35 -10.24
CA VAL A 47 17.60 15.01 -8.99
C VAL A 47 17.24 13.53 -8.98
N ARG A 48 17.20 12.94 -7.77
CA ARG A 48 16.83 11.53 -7.62
C ARG A 48 15.49 11.25 -8.28
N ARG A 49 15.46 10.20 -9.12
CA ARG A 49 14.24 9.70 -9.75
C ARG A 49 13.57 8.69 -8.82
N PRO A 50 12.30 8.91 -8.43
CA PRO A 50 11.53 7.91 -7.70
C PRO A 50 11.35 6.62 -8.51
N ALA A 51 11.34 5.47 -7.83
CA ALA A 51 11.22 4.16 -8.46
C ALA A 51 9.89 3.94 -9.22
N ASN A 52 8.86 4.73 -8.90
CA ASN A 52 7.56 4.69 -9.58
C ASN A 52 7.45 5.66 -10.76
N GLN A 53 8.53 6.35 -11.13
CA GLN A 53 8.57 7.30 -12.24
C GLN A 53 9.54 6.83 -13.33
N ASP A 54 9.10 6.93 -14.57
CA ASP A 54 9.96 6.68 -15.73
C ASP A 54 10.87 7.89 -16.04
N ARG A 55 11.81 7.71 -16.97
CA ARG A 55 12.71 8.78 -17.40
C ARG A 55 11.96 9.93 -18.08
N ALA A 56 10.83 9.68 -18.73
CA ALA A 56 10.02 10.71 -19.38
C ALA A 56 9.34 11.63 -18.37
N SER A 57 9.00 11.11 -17.19
CA SER A 57 8.41 11.88 -16.08
C SER A 57 9.37 12.94 -15.49
N ARG A 58 10.67 12.86 -15.81
CA ARG A 58 11.71 13.81 -15.34
C ARG A 58 12.08 14.83 -16.38
N ARG A 59 11.30 14.96 -17.45
CA ARG A 59 11.54 15.89 -18.56
C ARG A 59 10.45 16.92 -18.65
N VAL A 60 10.82 18.20 -18.55
CA VAL A 60 9.90 19.33 -18.75
C VAL A 60 10.08 19.86 -20.17
N TRP A 61 9.11 19.58 -21.02
CA TRP A 61 9.16 19.93 -22.42
C TRP A 61 8.66 21.37 -22.66
N LEU A 62 9.49 22.17 -23.30
CA LEU A 62 9.24 23.55 -23.72
C LEU A 62 9.03 23.67 -25.24
N ARG A 63 9.38 22.63 -26.00
CA ARG A 63 9.28 22.55 -27.45
C ARG A 63 7.84 22.79 -27.95
N GLY A 64 7.72 23.52 -29.08
CA GLY A 64 6.44 23.76 -29.77
C GLY A 64 5.59 24.84 -29.13
N LEU A 65 6.13 25.62 -28.21
CA LEU A 65 5.51 26.82 -27.68
C LEU A 65 6.00 28.05 -28.52
N ALA A 66 5.11 28.97 -28.83
CA ALA A 66 5.49 30.28 -29.39
C ALA A 66 6.38 31.05 -28.39
N PRO A 67 7.23 32.01 -28.82
CA PRO A 67 8.21 32.64 -27.93
C PRO A 67 7.64 33.22 -26.63
N GLY A 68 6.47 33.83 -26.66
CA GLY A 68 5.80 34.39 -25.46
C GLY A 68 5.33 33.29 -24.50
N TRP A 69 4.80 32.19 -25.02
CA TRP A 69 4.40 31.01 -24.24
C TRP A 69 5.59 30.24 -23.70
N HIS A 70 6.70 30.22 -24.44
CA HIS A 70 7.93 29.58 -23.99
C HIS A 70 8.52 30.29 -22.76
N LEU A 71 8.56 31.65 -22.77
CA LEU A 71 8.99 32.44 -21.61
C LEU A 71 8.04 32.20 -20.40
N LEU A 72 6.72 32.32 -20.65
CA LEU A 72 5.71 32.06 -19.62
C LEU A 72 5.87 30.67 -18.97
N GLY A 73 6.09 29.62 -19.77
CA GLY A 73 6.32 28.26 -19.27
C GLY A 73 7.57 28.13 -18.39
N ARG A 74 8.67 28.80 -18.78
CA ARG A 74 9.90 28.86 -17.98
C ARG A 74 9.66 29.57 -16.64
N GLU A 75 8.99 30.73 -16.66
CA GLU A 75 8.68 31.50 -15.46
C GLU A 75 7.77 30.72 -14.48
N LEU A 76 6.70 30.12 -14.98
CA LEU A 76 5.82 29.29 -14.16
C LEU A 76 6.56 28.09 -13.57
N SER A 77 7.44 27.45 -14.34
CA SER A 77 8.26 26.34 -13.85
C SER A 77 9.21 26.79 -12.74
N MET A 78 9.88 27.95 -12.90
CA MET A 78 10.72 28.54 -11.85
C MET A 78 9.95 28.77 -10.55
N ILE A 79 8.73 29.32 -10.65
CA ILE A 79 7.86 29.56 -9.50
C ILE A 79 7.48 28.25 -8.79
N TRP A 80 7.14 27.22 -9.54
CA TRP A 80 6.72 25.94 -8.98
C TRP A 80 7.90 25.15 -8.38
N PHE A 81 9.08 25.19 -9.00
CA PHE A 81 10.28 24.56 -8.45
C PHE A 81 10.84 25.30 -7.23
N ASN A 82 10.66 26.63 -7.16
CA ASN A 82 11.27 27.48 -6.14
C ASN A 82 10.23 28.37 -5.45
N PRO A 83 9.29 27.78 -4.68
CA PRO A 83 8.17 28.51 -4.09
C PRO A 83 8.60 29.57 -3.05
N ARG A 84 9.86 29.56 -2.62
CA ARG A 84 10.47 30.55 -1.70
C ARG A 84 11.49 31.46 -2.40
N HIS A 85 11.44 31.55 -3.72
CA HIS A 85 12.35 32.40 -4.46
C HIS A 85 12.26 33.87 -4.00
N PRO A 86 13.40 34.58 -3.80
CA PRO A 86 13.40 35.98 -3.31
C PRO A 86 12.49 36.93 -4.13
N ALA A 87 12.45 36.75 -5.44
CA ALA A 87 11.60 37.57 -6.32
C ALA A 87 10.09 37.41 -6.02
N LEU A 88 9.65 36.24 -5.55
CA LEU A 88 8.26 35.99 -5.10
C LEU A 88 7.98 36.65 -3.76
N LEU A 89 8.87 36.43 -2.79
CA LEU A 89 8.74 36.97 -1.44
C LEU A 89 8.75 38.50 -1.45
N ALA A 90 9.62 39.11 -2.24
CA ALA A 90 9.67 40.58 -2.40
C ALA A 90 8.36 41.20 -2.96
N ARG A 91 7.51 40.40 -3.62
CA ARG A 91 6.20 40.80 -4.16
C ARG A 91 5.03 40.32 -3.30
N GLY A 92 5.32 39.83 -2.07
CA GLY A 92 4.29 39.33 -1.15
C GLY A 92 3.62 38.03 -1.59
N ILE A 93 4.22 37.28 -2.52
CA ILE A 93 3.70 36.00 -2.98
C ILE A 93 4.22 34.89 -2.06
N HIS A 94 3.36 34.41 -1.19
CA HIS A 94 3.65 33.31 -0.28
C HIS A 94 3.01 32.03 -0.79
N LEU A 95 3.84 31.05 -1.14
CA LEU A 95 3.44 29.71 -1.57
C LEU A 95 3.68 28.69 -0.47
N ARG A 96 3.42 27.44 -0.79
CA ARG A 96 3.81 26.29 0.07
C ARG A 96 5.33 26.31 0.36
N THR A 97 5.74 25.73 1.47
CA THR A 97 7.16 25.66 1.84
C THR A 97 7.96 24.66 1.03
N THR A 98 7.30 23.61 0.54
CA THR A 98 7.93 22.52 -0.22
C THR A 98 7.81 22.75 -1.71
N PRO A 99 8.86 22.54 -2.51
CA PRO A 99 8.81 22.64 -3.97
C PRO A 99 7.87 21.58 -4.56
N TYR A 100 7.43 21.80 -5.80
CA TYR A 100 6.68 20.78 -6.54
C TYR A 100 7.64 19.76 -7.15
N ASP A 101 7.25 18.47 -7.15
CA ASP A 101 7.99 17.40 -7.85
C ASP A 101 8.07 17.68 -9.38
N VAL A 102 9.17 17.24 -10.00
CA VAL A 102 9.39 17.45 -11.44
C VAL A 102 8.23 16.95 -12.29
N ASN A 103 7.66 15.78 -11.95
CA ASN A 103 6.51 15.25 -12.69
C ASN A 103 5.26 16.13 -12.56
N THR A 104 5.05 16.77 -11.40
CA THR A 104 3.94 17.74 -11.25
C THR A 104 4.14 18.96 -12.16
N VAL A 105 5.36 19.50 -12.20
CA VAL A 105 5.67 20.63 -13.09
C VAL A 105 5.54 20.21 -14.55
N ARG A 106 6.03 19.03 -14.92
CA ARG A 106 5.87 18.45 -16.26
C ARG A 106 4.40 18.37 -16.69
N LEU A 107 3.53 17.88 -15.82
CA LEU A 107 2.09 17.80 -16.10
C LEU A 107 1.46 19.18 -16.28
N ARG A 108 1.81 20.15 -15.43
CA ARG A 108 1.34 21.53 -15.58
C ARG A 108 1.80 22.16 -16.87
N MET A 109 3.03 21.88 -17.29
CA MET A 109 3.54 22.32 -18.60
C MET A 109 2.81 21.65 -19.76
N LEU A 110 2.38 20.39 -19.63
CA LEU A 110 1.52 19.74 -20.60
C LEU A 110 0.18 20.49 -20.72
N TYR A 111 -0.46 20.87 -19.60
CA TYR A 111 -1.70 21.64 -19.63
C TYR A 111 -1.50 23.06 -20.17
N LEU A 112 -0.37 23.70 -19.90
CA LEU A 112 -0.05 24.99 -20.52
C LEU A 112 0.05 24.87 -22.06
N ARG A 113 0.62 23.77 -22.55
CA ARG A 113 0.71 23.48 -23.98
C ARG A 113 -0.65 23.24 -24.62
N THR A 114 -1.53 22.47 -23.94
CA THR A 114 -2.91 22.26 -24.46
C THR A 114 -3.70 23.57 -24.47
N LEU A 115 -3.48 24.44 -23.48
CA LEU A 115 -4.08 25.77 -23.45
C LEU A 115 -3.56 26.64 -24.60
N ALA A 116 -2.24 26.63 -24.89
CA ALA A 116 -1.66 27.34 -26.04
C ALA A 116 -2.20 26.80 -27.38
N ALA A 117 -2.33 25.50 -27.53
CA ALA A 117 -2.91 24.89 -28.73
C ALA A 117 -4.38 25.30 -28.92
N PHE A 118 -5.18 25.29 -27.84
CA PHE A 118 -6.55 25.81 -27.87
C PHE A 118 -6.60 27.27 -28.37
N GLY A 119 -5.67 28.13 -27.92
CA GLY A 119 -5.57 29.51 -28.37
C GLY A 119 -5.36 29.62 -29.89
N VAL A 120 -4.49 28.78 -30.45
CA VAL A 120 -4.26 28.69 -31.90
C VAL A 120 -5.52 28.25 -32.64
N ASP A 121 -6.17 27.16 -32.16
CA ASP A 121 -7.36 26.59 -32.79
C ASP A 121 -8.55 27.57 -32.76
N GLN A 122 -8.70 28.34 -31.70
CA GLN A 122 -9.74 29.34 -31.53
C GLN A 122 -9.35 30.72 -32.09
N ARG A 123 -8.16 30.87 -32.71
CA ARG A 123 -7.61 32.11 -33.23
C ARG A 123 -7.54 33.25 -32.21
N LEU A 124 -7.24 32.91 -30.97
CA LEU A 124 -7.07 33.86 -29.87
C LEU A 124 -5.71 34.57 -29.99
N PRO A 125 -5.56 35.75 -29.37
CA PRO A 125 -4.28 36.44 -29.34
C PRO A 125 -3.16 35.56 -28.74
N ASP A 126 -1.95 35.66 -29.28
CA ASP A 126 -0.77 34.96 -28.73
C ASP A 126 -0.48 35.38 -27.27
N ASN A 127 -0.82 36.59 -26.91
CA ASN A 127 -0.72 37.08 -25.54
C ASN A 127 -1.96 36.66 -24.73
N ILE A 128 -1.80 35.69 -23.84
CA ILE A 128 -2.85 35.14 -22.99
C ILE A 128 -3.51 36.20 -22.06
N THR A 129 -2.85 37.32 -21.79
CA THR A 129 -3.43 38.41 -20.99
C THR A 129 -4.58 39.13 -21.67
N LEU A 130 -4.70 38.97 -23.00
CA LEU A 130 -5.76 39.55 -23.83
C LEU A 130 -6.98 38.62 -23.97
N TRP A 131 -6.93 37.43 -23.44
CA TRP A 131 -8.06 36.48 -23.45
C TRP A 131 -9.14 36.93 -22.47
N SER A 132 -10.40 36.79 -22.87
CA SER A 132 -11.55 37.03 -22.00
C SER A 132 -11.72 35.87 -20.97
N ASP A 133 -12.52 36.08 -19.91
CA ASP A 133 -12.88 35.02 -18.98
C ASP A 133 -13.67 33.92 -19.71
N GLU A 134 -14.52 34.27 -20.69
CA GLU A 134 -15.27 33.38 -21.55
C GLU A 134 -14.38 32.38 -22.32
N ASP A 135 -13.20 32.80 -22.75
CA ASP A 135 -12.25 31.95 -23.46
C ASP A 135 -11.73 30.82 -22.53
N PHE A 136 -11.49 31.14 -21.26
CA PHE A 136 -11.07 30.14 -20.26
C PHE A 136 -12.22 29.22 -19.85
N HIS A 137 -13.44 29.75 -19.70
CA HIS A 137 -14.62 28.92 -19.43
C HIS A 137 -14.82 27.93 -20.57
N ARG A 138 -14.78 28.40 -21.82
CA ARG A 138 -14.93 27.55 -23.02
C ARG A 138 -13.84 26.46 -23.10
N TYR A 139 -12.59 26.81 -22.75
CA TYR A 139 -11.51 25.80 -22.68
C TYR A 139 -11.83 24.71 -21.67
N VAL A 140 -12.27 25.07 -20.46
CA VAL A 140 -12.62 24.11 -19.43
C VAL A 140 -13.82 23.26 -19.85
N ASP A 141 -14.89 23.88 -20.37
CA ASP A 141 -16.12 23.19 -20.78
C ASP A 141 -15.88 22.17 -21.91
N GLN A 142 -15.02 22.52 -22.88
CA GLN A 142 -14.68 21.61 -23.99
C GLN A 142 -13.89 20.35 -23.53
N HIS A 143 -13.17 20.45 -22.42
CA HIS A 143 -12.31 19.37 -21.94
C HIS A 143 -12.81 18.72 -20.66
N HIS A 144 -13.91 19.23 -20.07
CA HIS A 144 -14.44 18.75 -18.80
C HIS A 144 -15.45 17.63 -19.01
N THR A 145 -15.27 16.56 -18.22
CA THR A 145 -16.29 15.53 -18.00
C THR A 145 -16.94 15.80 -16.65
N PRO A 146 -18.27 16.09 -16.58
CA PRO A 146 -18.95 16.42 -15.33
C PRO A 146 -18.70 15.38 -14.22
N GLY A 147 -18.46 15.86 -13.00
CA GLY A 147 -18.19 15.02 -11.84
C GLY A 147 -16.79 14.41 -11.79
N THR A 148 -15.90 14.74 -12.75
CA THR A 148 -14.49 14.27 -12.74
C THR A 148 -13.54 15.32 -12.19
N THR A 149 -12.34 14.90 -11.79
CA THR A 149 -11.25 15.79 -11.33
C THR A 149 -10.22 16.10 -12.44
N THR A 150 -10.50 15.74 -13.68
CA THR A 150 -9.55 15.86 -14.80
C THR A 150 -9.11 17.30 -15.05
N GLN A 151 -9.99 18.28 -14.84
CA GLN A 151 -9.71 19.69 -15.06
C GLN A 151 -9.20 20.46 -13.82
N VAL A 152 -8.93 19.80 -12.70
CA VAL A 152 -8.41 20.46 -11.48
C VAL A 152 -7.04 21.13 -11.74
N GLU A 153 -6.13 20.43 -12.38
CA GLU A 153 -4.80 20.98 -12.68
C GLU A 153 -4.83 22.02 -13.81
N PRO A 154 -5.56 21.85 -14.92
CA PRO A 154 -5.77 22.94 -15.88
C PRO A 154 -6.28 24.24 -15.26
N ILE A 155 -7.32 24.20 -14.41
CA ILE A 155 -7.82 25.38 -13.69
C ILE A 155 -6.73 25.97 -12.80
N THR A 156 -5.92 25.12 -12.13
CA THR A 156 -4.79 25.56 -11.31
C THR A 156 -3.74 26.31 -12.14
N VAL A 157 -3.45 25.85 -13.37
CA VAL A 157 -2.53 26.51 -14.30
C VAL A 157 -3.10 27.86 -14.77
N ILE A 158 -4.39 27.92 -15.12
CA ILE A 158 -5.05 29.17 -15.52
C ILE A 158 -5.03 30.19 -14.37
N ARG A 159 -5.38 29.78 -13.17
CA ARG A 159 -5.34 30.63 -11.96
C ARG A 159 -3.93 31.13 -11.62
N ALA A 160 -2.90 30.37 -11.98
CA ALA A 160 -1.52 30.81 -11.81
C ALA A 160 -1.20 32.10 -12.60
N LEU A 161 -1.86 32.34 -13.73
CA LEU A 161 -1.70 33.57 -14.53
C LEU A 161 -2.14 34.83 -13.77
N HIS A 162 -3.22 34.74 -13.00
CA HIS A 162 -3.66 35.81 -12.11
C HIS A 162 -2.81 35.89 -10.85
N ARG A 163 -2.57 34.76 -10.20
CA ARG A 163 -1.84 34.71 -8.92
C ARG A 163 -0.43 35.23 -9.02
N PHE A 164 0.25 35.01 -10.17
CA PHE A 164 1.65 35.37 -10.36
C PHE A 164 1.84 36.58 -11.29
N ARG A 165 0.77 37.33 -11.60
CA ARG A 165 0.78 38.44 -12.55
C ARG A 165 1.90 39.50 -12.35
N THR A 166 2.28 39.72 -11.08
CA THR A 166 3.34 40.68 -10.73
C THR A 166 4.76 40.14 -10.97
N VAL A 167 4.90 38.86 -11.30
CA VAL A 167 6.17 38.16 -11.51
C VAL A 167 6.36 37.82 -13.00
N LEU A 168 5.26 37.56 -13.71
CA LEU A 168 5.27 37.12 -15.09
C LEU A 168 5.62 38.31 -16.03
N ALA A 169 6.56 38.11 -16.94
CA ALA A 169 6.99 39.12 -17.91
C ALA A 169 5.85 39.59 -18.84
N CYS A 170 4.88 38.72 -19.14
CA CYS A 170 3.67 39.08 -19.88
C CYS A 170 2.66 39.90 -19.05
N GLY A 171 2.91 40.13 -17.74
CA GLY A 171 1.99 40.83 -16.85
C GLY A 171 0.85 39.98 -16.29
N GLY A 172 0.70 38.74 -16.75
CA GLY A 172 -0.37 37.83 -16.30
C GLY A 172 -1.78 38.41 -16.52
N ARG A 173 -2.73 38.00 -15.68
CA ARG A 173 -4.12 38.50 -15.73
C ARG A 173 -4.46 39.30 -14.48
N GLU A 174 -5.22 40.39 -14.64
CA GLU A 174 -5.67 41.20 -13.49
C GLU A 174 -6.72 40.51 -12.66
N THR A 175 -7.59 39.71 -13.27
CA THR A 175 -8.70 38.98 -12.61
C THR A 175 -8.54 37.49 -12.71
N ASP A 176 -9.08 36.79 -11.71
CA ASP A 176 -9.33 35.30 -11.76
C ASP A 176 -10.53 35.07 -12.68
N PRO A 177 -10.49 34.17 -13.67
CA PRO A 177 -11.65 33.84 -14.51
C PRO A 177 -12.85 33.34 -13.73
N TRP A 178 -12.67 32.85 -12.51
CA TRP A 178 -13.72 32.34 -11.60
C TRP A 178 -13.60 33.00 -10.23
N PRO A 179 -13.92 34.29 -10.08
CA PRO A 179 -13.70 35.03 -8.84
C PRO A 179 -14.60 34.49 -7.73
N GLY A 180 -13.97 34.09 -6.62
CA GLY A 180 -14.68 33.58 -5.44
C GLY A 180 -15.15 32.12 -5.50
N GLU A 181 -15.06 31.44 -6.63
CA GLU A 181 -15.43 30.05 -6.78
C GLU A 181 -14.29 29.11 -6.42
N SER A 182 -14.57 27.98 -5.76
CA SER A 182 -13.57 26.92 -5.62
C SER A 182 -13.47 26.06 -6.89
N THR A 183 -12.35 25.38 -7.09
CA THR A 183 -12.21 24.45 -8.23
C THR A 183 -13.27 23.34 -8.21
N HIS A 184 -13.75 22.96 -7.03
CA HIS A 184 -14.83 21.96 -6.88
C HIS A 184 -16.18 22.53 -7.33
N ASP A 185 -16.45 23.79 -7.04
CA ASP A 185 -17.69 24.45 -7.45
C ASP A 185 -17.71 24.61 -8.99
N ILE A 186 -16.61 25.07 -9.60
CA ILE A 186 -16.45 25.18 -11.06
C ILE A 186 -16.70 23.84 -11.77
N LEU A 187 -16.20 22.75 -11.19
CA LEU A 187 -16.30 21.41 -11.78
C LEU A 187 -17.56 20.65 -11.34
N ASN A 188 -18.47 21.29 -10.60
CA ASN A 188 -19.65 20.65 -10.02
C ASN A 188 -19.33 19.35 -9.25
N ILE A 189 -18.20 19.33 -8.55
CA ILE A 189 -17.79 18.18 -7.74
C ILE A 189 -18.44 18.31 -6.36
N SER A 190 -19.37 17.42 -6.05
CA SER A 190 -20.00 17.41 -4.73
C SER A 190 -18.97 17.24 -3.61
N ARG A 191 -19.05 18.10 -2.58
CA ARG A 191 -18.22 17.98 -1.36
C ARG A 191 -18.58 16.76 -0.53
N ASP A 192 -19.81 16.28 -0.67
CA ASP A 192 -20.35 15.09 0.00
C ASP A 192 -20.28 13.85 -0.88
N ALA A 193 -19.57 13.93 -2.00
CA ALA A 193 -19.38 12.78 -2.88
C ALA A 193 -18.75 11.62 -2.10
N PRO A 194 -19.25 10.38 -2.27
CA PRO A 194 -18.68 9.21 -1.64
C PRO A 194 -17.20 9.08 -2.02
N LEU A 195 -16.40 8.50 -1.12
CA LEU A 195 -14.98 8.32 -1.34
C LEU A 195 -14.73 7.65 -2.69
N LYS A 196 -13.95 8.30 -3.55
CA LYS A 196 -13.67 7.86 -4.93
C LYS A 196 -12.97 6.50 -5.01
N THR A 197 -12.17 6.14 -4.01
CA THR A 197 -11.47 4.85 -3.98
C THR A 197 -12.35 3.82 -3.31
N PRO A 198 -12.84 2.78 -4.00
CA PRO A 198 -13.57 1.70 -3.37
C PRO A 198 -12.66 0.85 -2.49
N VAL A 199 -13.23 -0.03 -1.67
CA VAL A 199 -12.50 -1.09 -0.96
C VAL A 199 -12.39 -2.34 -1.85
N VAL A 200 -11.44 -3.22 -1.55
CA VAL A 200 -11.46 -4.57 -2.09
C VAL A 200 -12.54 -5.34 -1.36
N LYS A 201 -13.44 -5.99 -2.08
CA LYS A 201 -14.55 -6.75 -1.50
C LYS A 201 -14.06 -8.02 -0.80
N PRO A 202 -14.74 -8.49 0.25
CA PRO A 202 -14.35 -9.70 1.00
C PRO A 202 -14.14 -10.93 0.11
N GLU A 203 -15.05 -11.17 -0.82
CA GLU A 203 -15.03 -12.30 -1.74
C GLU A 203 -13.82 -12.28 -2.71
N THR A 204 -13.23 -11.11 -2.93
CA THR A 204 -11.97 -10.97 -3.69
C THR A 204 -10.76 -10.95 -2.73
N TRP A 205 -10.88 -10.28 -1.58
CA TRP A 205 -9.78 -10.11 -0.62
C TRP A 205 -9.26 -11.44 -0.09
N PHE A 206 -10.14 -12.30 0.45
CA PHE A 206 -9.71 -13.53 1.11
C PHE A 206 -9.02 -14.51 0.16
N PRO A 207 -9.58 -14.88 -1.01
CA PRO A 207 -8.89 -15.77 -1.91
C PRO A 207 -7.61 -15.15 -2.49
N LEU A 208 -7.58 -13.83 -2.76
CA LEU A 208 -6.41 -13.15 -3.28
C LEU A 208 -5.24 -13.14 -2.29
N VAL A 209 -5.51 -12.77 -1.01
CA VAL A 209 -4.47 -12.74 0.03
C VAL A 209 -3.98 -14.15 0.35
N ARG A 210 -4.90 -15.15 0.40
CA ARG A 210 -4.54 -16.55 0.60
C ARG A 210 -3.68 -17.06 -0.55
N ALA A 211 -4.07 -16.80 -1.80
CA ALA A 211 -3.29 -17.19 -2.96
C ALA A 211 -1.89 -16.56 -2.94
N ALA A 212 -1.78 -15.27 -2.61
CA ALA A 212 -0.50 -14.59 -2.50
C ALA A 212 0.40 -15.24 -1.44
N TRP A 213 -0.15 -15.56 -0.28
CA TRP A 213 0.60 -16.25 0.77
C TRP A 213 1.04 -17.66 0.35
N THR A 214 0.16 -18.44 -0.28
CA THR A 214 0.48 -19.79 -0.78
C THR A 214 1.60 -19.74 -1.82
N TYR A 215 1.58 -18.76 -2.73
CA TYR A 215 2.67 -18.55 -3.68
C TYR A 215 4.00 -18.28 -2.98
N ILE A 216 4.00 -17.49 -1.90
CA ILE A 216 5.23 -17.12 -1.18
C ILE A 216 5.73 -18.27 -0.33
N ASP A 217 4.85 -18.86 0.47
CA ASP A 217 5.22 -19.84 1.49
C ASP A 217 5.42 -21.26 0.94
N THR A 218 4.55 -21.67 0.01
CA THR A 218 4.52 -23.05 -0.51
C THR A 218 5.23 -23.17 -1.87
N PHE A 219 4.92 -22.30 -2.84
CA PHE A 219 5.47 -22.41 -4.20
C PHE A 219 6.81 -21.68 -4.34
N GLY A 220 7.01 -20.60 -3.60
CA GLY A 220 8.19 -19.74 -3.64
C GLY A 220 9.50 -20.50 -3.45
N PRO A 221 9.63 -21.37 -2.44
CA PRO A 221 10.84 -22.20 -2.26
C PRO A 221 11.19 -23.02 -3.48
N ASP A 222 10.22 -23.61 -4.17
CA ASP A 222 10.46 -24.41 -5.38
C ASP A 222 10.87 -23.51 -6.55
N ILE A 223 10.19 -22.38 -6.73
CA ILE A 223 10.53 -21.41 -7.80
C ILE A 223 11.96 -20.90 -7.62
N LEU A 224 12.34 -20.49 -6.40
CA LEU A 224 13.69 -20.00 -6.10
C LEU A 224 14.75 -21.09 -6.31
N LYS A 225 14.51 -22.31 -5.85
CA LYS A 225 15.42 -23.44 -6.09
C LYS A 225 15.59 -23.73 -7.59
N ALA A 226 14.49 -23.71 -8.35
CA ALA A 226 14.54 -23.95 -9.79
C ALA A 226 15.27 -22.84 -10.54
N LEU A 227 15.08 -21.57 -10.14
CA LEU A 227 15.82 -20.42 -10.67
C LEU A 227 17.31 -20.54 -10.39
N ASN A 228 17.70 -20.81 -9.15
CA ASN A 228 19.11 -20.98 -8.76
C ASN A 228 19.75 -22.14 -9.54
N ARG A 229 19.04 -23.28 -9.68
CA ARG A 229 19.52 -24.41 -10.46
C ARG A 229 19.68 -24.05 -11.94
N TRP A 230 18.73 -23.32 -12.51
CA TRP A 230 18.82 -22.87 -13.90
C TRP A 230 19.97 -21.89 -14.13
N GLN A 231 20.18 -20.95 -13.22
CA GLN A 231 21.32 -20.03 -13.26
C GLN A 231 22.65 -20.77 -13.17
N ALA A 232 22.77 -21.77 -12.29
CA ALA A 232 23.96 -22.61 -12.20
C ALA A 232 24.23 -23.38 -13.49
N ILE A 233 23.19 -23.91 -14.16
CA ILE A 233 23.30 -24.56 -15.45
C ILE A 233 23.79 -23.54 -16.51
N GLN A 234 23.21 -22.33 -16.52
CA GLN A 234 23.61 -21.29 -17.48
C GLN A 234 25.05 -20.80 -17.26
N ALA A 235 25.50 -20.71 -16.02
CA ALA A 235 26.89 -20.37 -15.70
C ALA A 235 27.90 -21.42 -16.24
N GLY A 236 27.43 -22.66 -16.43
CA GLY A 236 28.22 -23.74 -17.04
C GLY A 236 28.26 -23.74 -18.57
N PHE A 237 27.57 -22.79 -19.24
CA PHE A 237 27.59 -22.72 -20.69
C PHE A 237 28.98 -22.29 -21.21
N HIS A 238 29.49 -23.02 -22.20
CA HIS A 238 30.74 -22.71 -22.85
C HIS A 238 30.70 -23.10 -24.33
N ASP A 239 31.52 -22.44 -25.12
CA ASP A 239 31.70 -22.70 -26.57
C ASP A 239 32.97 -23.52 -26.87
N GLY A 240 33.35 -24.41 -25.95
CA GLY A 240 34.52 -25.30 -26.09
C GLY A 240 34.41 -26.32 -27.24
N PRO A 241 35.48 -27.09 -27.51
CA PRO A 241 35.53 -28.06 -28.61
C PRO A 241 34.46 -29.16 -28.45
N ILE A 242 34.08 -29.75 -29.56
CA ILE A 242 33.04 -30.80 -29.62
C ILE A 242 33.43 -32.05 -28.82
N ASP A 243 34.71 -32.37 -28.71
CA ASP A 243 35.19 -33.50 -27.93
C ASP A 243 34.94 -33.34 -26.41
N GLU A 244 34.85 -32.13 -25.94
CA GLU A 244 34.51 -31.89 -24.55
C GLU A 244 33.05 -32.25 -24.24
N ILE A 245 32.12 -31.90 -25.12
CA ILE A 245 30.72 -32.31 -24.91
C ILE A 245 30.54 -33.82 -25.03
N HIS A 246 31.30 -34.48 -25.88
CA HIS A 246 31.30 -35.94 -25.93
C HIS A 246 31.77 -36.56 -24.62
N ARG A 247 32.85 -36.05 -24.02
CA ARG A 247 33.33 -36.51 -22.71
C ARG A 247 32.30 -36.23 -21.60
N ARG A 248 31.69 -35.08 -21.59
CA ARG A 248 30.63 -34.74 -20.62
C ARG A 248 29.41 -35.63 -20.80
N PHE A 249 29.01 -35.92 -22.01
CA PHE A 249 27.90 -36.82 -22.30
C PHE A 249 28.20 -38.25 -21.83
N ALA A 250 29.41 -38.78 -22.10
CA ALA A 250 29.82 -40.08 -21.60
C ALA A 250 29.81 -40.13 -20.05
N ALA A 251 30.43 -39.13 -19.40
CA ALA A 251 30.42 -39.02 -17.94
C ALA A 251 29.00 -38.95 -17.38
N TRP A 252 28.08 -38.22 -18.06
CA TRP A 252 26.68 -38.11 -17.64
C TRP A 252 25.94 -39.45 -17.79
N LEU A 253 26.23 -40.27 -18.82
CA LEU A 253 25.64 -41.61 -19.00
C LEU A 253 26.11 -42.58 -17.90
N ASP A 254 27.41 -42.50 -17.57
CA ASP A 254 28.05 -43.40 -16.59
C ASP A 254 27.65 -43.08 -15.14
N ASP A 255 27.21 -41.84 -14.85
CA ASP A 255 26.78 -41.43 -13.52
C ASP A 255 25.42 -42.03 -13.17
N PRO A 256 25.33 -42.92 -12.12
CA PRO A 256 24.07 -43.48 -11.68
C PRO A 256 23.06 -42.45 -11.17
N ALA A 257 23.55 -41.28 -10.73
CA ALA A 257 22.71 -40.19 -10.25
C ALA A 257 22.07 -39.38 -11.38
N SER A 258 22.60 -39.49 -12.60
CA SER A 258 22.06 -38.77 -13.77
C SER A 258 20.62 -39.21 -14.08
N ARG A 259 19.78 -38.23 -14.40
CA ARG A 259 18.36 -38.43 -14.77
C ARG A 259 18.09 -37.77 -16.10
N VAL A 260 17.36 -38.46 -16.98
CA VAL A 260 16.93 -37.93 -18.27
C VAL A 260 15.84 -36.84 -18.01
N PRO A 261 16.07 -35.58 -18.39
CA PRO A 261 15.05 -34.57 -18.23
C PRO A 261 13.90 -34.81 -19.20
N VAL A 262 12.68 -34.86 -18.66
CA VAL A 262 11.46 -35.07 -19.45
C VAL A 262 10.48 -33.91 -19.23
N ARG A 263 9.56 -33.74 -20.17
CA ARG A 263 8.48 -32.76 -20.15
C ARG A 263 7.15 -33.41 -20.54
N PRO A 264 6.02 -32.93 -20.03
CA PRO A 264 4.71 -33.40 -20.45
C PRO A 264 4.47 -33.05 -21.93
N THR A 265 3.72 -33.91 -22.60
CA THR A 265 3.20 -33.68 -23.97
C THR A 265 1.70 -33.45 -23.93
N GLN A 266 1.14 -32.89 -25.01
CA GLN A 266 -0.31 -32.62 -25.10
C GLN A 266 -1.18 -33.90 -24.94
N ASN A 267 -0.60 -35.08 -25.19
CA ASN A 267 -1.30 -36.36 -25.08
C ASN A 267 -1.12 -37.03 -23.70
N GLY A 268 -0.68 -36.29 -22.67
CA GLY A 268 -0.44 -36.82 -21.33
C GLY A 268 0.75 -37.78 -21.19
N ARG A 269 1.55 -37.92 -22.23
CA ARG A 269 2.79 -38.70 -22.23
C ARG A 269 3.99 -37.81 -21.91
N TRP A 270 5.09 -38.40 -21.54
CA TRP A 270 6.35 -37.72 -21.30
C TRP A 270 7.24 -37.84 -22.53
N ALA A 271 7.94 -36.77 -22.89
CA ALA A 271 8.97 -36.77 -23.89
C ALA A 271 10.28 -36.22 -23.34
N VAL A 272 11.41 -36.68 -23.82
CA VAL A 272 12.72 -36.16 -23.44
C VAL A 272 12.80 -34.66 -23.76
N ASN A 273 13.25 -33.88 -22.80
CA ASN A 273 13.54 -32.46 -22.98
C ASN A 273 14.98 -32.28 -23.49
N TRP A 274 15.15 -32.41 -24.81
CA TRP A 274 16.45 -32.30 -25.48
C TRP A 274 17.15 -30.96 -25.23
N SER A 275 16.39 -29.88 -25.12
CA SER A 275 16.94 -28.56 -24.84
C SER A 275 17.52 -28.47 -23.42
N LEU A 276 16.83 -29.03 -22.42
CA LEU A 276 17.33 -29.06 -21.06
C LEU A 276 18.52 -30.02 -20.92
N LEU A 277 18.48 -31.18 -21.57
CA LEU A 277 19.62 -32.12 -21.60
C LEU A 277 20.86 -31.45 -22.23
N ASN A 278 20.68 -30.76 -23.35
CA ASN A 278 21.76 -30.01 -23.98
C ASN A 278 22.36 -28.93 -23.04
N ALA A 279 21.51 -28.25 -22.31
CA ALA A 279 21.93 -27.27 -21.31
C ALA A 279 22.71 -27.91 -20.15
N LEU A 280 22.25 -29.06 -19.64
CA LEU A 280 22.94 -29.82 -18.58
C LEU A 280 24.34 -30.29 -19.01
N LEU A 281 24.55 -30.52 -20.32
CA LEU A 281 25.86 -30.83 -20.89
C LEU A 281 26.74 -29.59 -21.13
N GLY A 282 26.28 -28.41 -20.70
CA GLY A 282 27.03 -27.16 -20.74
C GLY A 282 26.94 -26.41 -22.07
N ARG A 283 25.94 -26.67 -22.89
CA ARG A 283 25.76 -25.99 -24.19
C ARG A 283 24.51 -25.15 -24.22
N HIS A 284 24.62 -23.93 -24.73
CA HIS A 284 23.46 -23.05 -24.91
C HIS A 284 22.49 -23.67 -25.93
N PRO A 285 21.22 -23.98 -25.56
CA PRO A 285 20.31 -24.78 -26.40
C PRO A 285 19.97 -24.16 -27.76
N ARG A 286 20.04 -22.80 -27.86
CA ARG A 286 19.76 -22.08 -29.12
C ARG A 286 20.98 -21.94 -30.03
N ARG A 287 22.20 -22.13 -29.51
CA ARG A 287 23.44 -21.97 -30.27
C ARG A 287 23.99 -23.28 -30.81
N PHE A 288 23.75 -24.36 -30.08
CA PHE A 288 24.26 -25.68 -30.44
C PHE A 288 23.28 -26.77 -30.04
N ASN A 289 23.05 -27.71 -31.00
CA ASN A 289 22.21 -28.88 -30.75
C ASN A 289 23.09 -30.16 -30.84
N PHE A 290 23.34 -30.78 -29.69
CA PHE A 290 24.10 -32.02 -29.61
C PHE A 290 23.31 -33.26 -30.04
N PHE A 291 21.99 -33.16 -30.12
CA PHE A 291 21.03 -34.23 -30.43
C PHE A 291 20.26 -33.97 -31.74
N PRO A 292 20.90 -33.66 -32.86
CA PRO A 292 20.20 -33.41 -34.12
C PRO A 292 19.51 -34.67 -34.63
N THR A 293 18.32 -34.53 -35.23
CA THR A 293 17.58 -35.64 -35.87
C THR A 293 18.05 -35.96 -37.28
N CYS A 294 18.77 -35.01 -37.89
CA CYS A 294 19.23 -35.14 -39.29
C CYS A 294 20.54 -35.89 -39.47
N THR A 295 21.25 -36.25 -38.38
CA THR A 295 22.52 -36.99 -38.46
C THR A 295 22.43 -38.35 -37.80
N LYS A 296 23.15 -39.37 -38.39
CA LYS A 296 23.21 -40.72 -37.80
C LYS A 296 23.74 -40.73 -36.38
N SER A 297 24.77 -39.92 -36.08
CA SER A 297 25.34 -39.80 -34.74
C SER A 297 24.37 -39.13 -33.75
N GLY A 298 23.60 -38.13 -34.18
CA GLY A 298 22.57 -37.50 -33.35
C GLY A 298 21.43 -38.47 -33.03
N GLN A 299 20.98 -39.23 -34.02
CA GLN A 299 19.97 -40.29 -33.86
C GLN A 299 20.43 -41.39 -32.88
N ALA A 300 21.69 -41.83 -33.00
CA ALA A 300 22.27 -42.82 -32.10
C ALA A 300 22.27 -42.31 -30.66
N ARG A 301 22.76 -41.08 -30.41
CA ARG A 301 22.74 -40.47 -29.08
C ARG A 301 21.32 -40.33 -28.50
N ARG A 302 20.33 -39.97 -29.35
CA ARG A 302 18.93 -39.91 -28.93
C ARG A 302 18.45 -41.27 -28.46
N ARG A 303 18.67 -42.30 -29.23
CA ARG A 303 18.27 -43.67 -28.88
C ARG A 303 18.86 -44.11 -27.56
N THR A 304 20.15 -43.89 -27.30
CA THR A 304 20.79 -44.21 -26.01
C THR A 304 20.10 -43.45 -24.83
N VAL A 305 19.74 -42.19 -25.02
CA VAL A 305 19.04 -41.42 -23.97
C VAL A 305 17.60 -41.90 -23.78
N GLU A 306 16.89 -42.24 -24.84
CA GLU A 306 15.53 -42.80 -24.80
C GLU A 306 15.52 -44.16 -24.09
N GLU A 307 16.45 -45.07 -24.42
CA GLU A 307 16.67 -46.35 -23.75
C GLU A 307 16.93 -46.14 -22.25
N LEU A 308 17.75 -45.13 -21.88
CA LEU A 308 18.00 -44.80 -20.49
C LEU A 308 16.71 -44.27 -19.80
N ALA A 309 15.89 -43.49 -20.49
CA ALA A 309 14.60 -43.02 -19.94
C ALA A 309 13.62 -44.18 -19.72
N GLU A 310 13.61 -45.19 -20.59
CA GLU A 310 12.78 -46.40 -20.45
C GLU A 310 13.13 -47.22 -19.19
N THR A 311 14.36 -47.13 -18.68
CA THR A 311 14.74 -47.75 -17.39
C THR A 311 14.14 -47.02 -16.14
N GLY A 312 13.36 -45.94 -16.33
CA GLY A 312 12.80 -45.14 -15.25
C GLY A 312 13.76 -44.09 -14.69
N ARG A 313 14.96 -43.92 -15.25
CA ARG A 313 15.94 -42.89 -14.85
C ARG A 313 15.53 -41.51 -15.41
N VAL A 314 14.34 -41.02 -15.04
CA VAL A 314 13.75 -39.76 -15.53
C VAL A 314 13.60 -38.72 -14.42
N GLN A 315 13.65 -37.46 -14.79
CA GLN A 315 13.28 -36.32 -13.93
C GLN A 315 12.39 -35.35 -14.71
N VAL A 316 11.26 -35.01 -14.12
CA VAL A 316 10.33 -34.05 -14.68
C VAL A 316 10.76 -32.64 -14.34
N GLY A 317 11.14 -31.86 -15.35
CA GLY A 317 11.57 -30.46 -15.15
C GLY A 317 12.91 -30.32 -14.42
N LEU A 318 13.08 -29.12 -13.82
CA LEU A 318 14.33 -28.76 -13.14
C LEU A 318 14.46 -29.35 -11.74
N LEU A 319 13.38 -29.63 -11.04
CA LEU A 319 13.38 -30.14 -9.68
C LEU A 319 12.83 -31.58 -9.63
N PRO A 320 13.39 -32.45 -8.78
CA PRO A 320 12.95 -33.83 -8.66
C PRO A 320 11.59 -33.98 -7.96
N ARG A 321 11.26 -33.02 -7.11
CA ARG A 321 9.98 -32.95 -6.37
C ARG A 321 9.56 -31.50 -6.23
N LEU A 322 8.25 -31.28 -6.28
CA LEU A 322 7.60 -30.01 -6.00
C LEU A 322 6.71 -30.17 -4.77
N ALA A 323 6.37 -29.06 -4.13
CA ALA A 323 5.42 -29.04 -3.04
C ALA A 323 4.07 -29.65 -3.47
N GLU A 324 3.48 -30.45 -2.60
CA GLU A 324 2.18 -31.07 -2.85
C GLU A 324 1.05 -30.17 -2.35
N VAL A 325 -0.01 -30.12 -3.12
CA VAL A 325 -1.24 -29.37 -2.80
C VAL A 325 -2.46 -30.28 -2.88
N GLU A 326 -3.48 -29.92 -2.15
CA GLU A 326 -4.79 -30.52 -2.27
C GLU A 326 -5.63 -29.69 -3.27
N ARG A 327 -6.23 -30.35 -4.25
CA ARG A 327 -7.05 -29.73 -5.29
C ARG A 327 -8.52 -29.73 -4.88
N ALA A 328 -9.32 -28.96 -5.57
CA ALA A 328 -10.77 -28.84 -5.32
C ALA A 328 -11.53 -30.18 -5.41
N ASP A 329 -11.02 -31.15 -6.17
CA ASP A 329 -11.56 -32.50 -6.30
C ASP A 329 -11.10 -33.47 -5.20
N GLY A 330 -10.33 -32.99 -4.20
CA GLY A 330 -9.76 -33.79 -3.12
C GLY A 330 -8.50 -34.58 -3.50
N THR A 331 -8.02 -34.50 -4.73
CA THR A 331 -6.77 -35.15 -5.15
C THR A 331 -5.56 -34.38 -4.63
N ARG A 332 -4.48 -35.10 -4.31
CA ARG A 332 -3.19 -34.52 -3.91
C ARG A 332 -2.17 -34.73 -5.02
N GLY A 333 -1.34 -33.72 -5.22
CA GLY A 333 -0.23 -33.81 -6.19
C GLY A 333 0.57 -32.51 -6.22
N PRO A 334 1.62 -32.47 -7.06
CA PRO A 334 2.46 -31.27 -7.18
C PRO A 334 1.65 -30.08 -7.67
N TRP A 335 1.98 -28.89 -7.13
CA TRP A 335 1.31 -27.63 -7.49
C TRP A 335 1.56 -27.17 -8.91
N HIS A 336 2.53 -27.77 -9.61
CA HIS A 336 2.86 -27.52 -11.01
C HIS A 336 3.19 -28.83 -11.69
N GLU A 337 2.79 -29.00 -12.95
CA GLU A 337 3.06 -30.24 -13.69
C GLU A 337 4.56 -30.49 -13.88
N SER A 338 5.32 -29.45 -14.24
CA SER A 338 6.77 -29.49 -14.35
C SER A 338 7.35 -28.07 -14.43
N LEU A 339 8.30 -27.71 -13.59
CA LEU A 339 9.04 -26.46 -13.73
C LEU A 339 10.13 -26.60 -14.78
N GLN A 340 9.79 -26.20 -16.01
CA GLN A 340 10.74 -26.16 -17.14
C GLN A 340 11.41 -24.77 -17.23
N PRO A 341 12.61 -24.64 -17.79
CA PRO A 341 13.30 -23.35 -17.93
C PRO A 341 12.44 -22.25 -18.58
N GLN A 342 11.59 -22.62 -19.55
CA GLN A 342 10.73 -21.69 -20.27
C GLN A 342 9.58 -21.13 -19.39
N GLN A 343 9.18 -21.88 -18.35
CA GLN A 343 8.10 -21.52 -17.45
C GLN A 343 8.58 -20.70 -16.25
N LEU A 344 9.87 -20.84 -15.87
CA LEU A 344 10.44 -20.17 -14.71
C LEU A 344 10.24 -18.66 -14.71
N HIS A 345 10.32 -18.04 -15.89
CA HIS A 345 10.12 -16.61 -16.01
C HIS A 345 8.70 -16.20 -15.58
N PHE A 346 7.69 -16.94 -16.03
CA PHE A 346 6.29 -16.66 -15.68
C PHE A 346 6.01 -16.94 -14.20
N GLU A 347 6.61 -17.99 -13.65
CA GLU A 347 6.46 -18.31 -12.22
C GLU A 347 7.22 -17.30 -11.33
N ALA A 348 8.38 -16.82 -11.77
CA ALA A 348 9.08 -15.74 -11.08
C ALA A 348 8.29 -14.42 -11.08
N LEU A 349 7.63 -14.10 -12.21
CA LEU A 349 6.71 -12.95 -12.29
C LEU A 349 5.52 -13.12 -11.35
N ALA A 350 4.91 -14.31 -11.33
CA ALA A 350 3.78 -14.61 -10.45
C ALA A 350 4.19 -14.51 -8.97
N LEU A 351 5.35 -15.04 -8.60
CA LEU A 351 5.88 -14.94 -7.22
C LEU A 351 6.19 -13.49 -6.83
N ARG A 352 6.82 -12.70 -7.71
CA ARG A 352 7.03 -11.27 -7.46
C ARG A 352 5.71 -10.53 -7.27
N ASN A 353 4.73 -10.80 -8.13
CA ASN A 353 3.41 -10.15 -8.06
C ASN A 353 2.64 -10.60 -6.81
N ALA A 354 2.79 -11.85 -6.36
CA ALA A 354 2.26 -12.35 -5.09
C ALA A 354 2.89 -11.60 -3.89
N CYS A 355 4.22 -11.45 -3.88
CA CYS A 355 4.92 -10.67 -2.85
C CYS A 355 4.42 -9.23 -2.82
N TYR A 356 4.27 -8.58 -3.99
CA TYR A 356 3.72 -7.24 -4.08
C TYR A 356 2.28 -7.18 -3.55
N CYS A 357 1.42 -8.11 -3.96
CA CYS A 357 0.04 -8.22 -3.49
C CYS A 357 -0.03 -8.32 -1.96
N LEU A 358 0.78 -9.16 -1.35
CA LEU A 358 0.77 -9.34 0.10
C LEU A 358 1.28 -8.11 0.84
N VAL A 359 2.35 -7.49 0.35
CA VAL A 359 2.90 -6.26 0.97
C VAL A 359 1.91 -5.10 0.86
N VAL A 360 1.30 -4.87 -0.31
CA VAL A 360 0.30 -3.79 -0.47
C VAL A 360 -0.95 -4.04 0.38
N ALA A 361 -1.36 -5.31 0.51
CA ALA A 361 -2.51 -5.69 1.33
C ALA A 361 -2.28 -5.43 2.82
N LEU A 362 -1.11 -5.77 3.37
CA LEU A 362 -0.89 -5.86 4.81
C LEU A 362 -0.08 -4.70 5.41
N SER A 363 0.53 -3.82 4.60
CA SER A 363 1.41 -2.75 5.11
C SER A 363 0.77 -1.37 5.20
N MET A 364 -0.35 -1.13 4.54
CA MET A 364 -0.94 0.20 4.33
C MET A 364 0.00 1.20 3.61
N MET A 365 1.10 0.75 3.02
CA MET A 365 2.02 1.59 2.26
C MET A 365 1.38 2.05 0.94
N ARG A 366 1.83 3.20 0.42
CA ARG A 366 1.50 3.58 -0.95
C ARG A 366 2.33 2.77 -1.94
N ASP A 367 1.82 2.57 -3.15
CA ASP A 367 2.58 1.94 -4.23
C ASP A 367 3.98 2.56 -4.39
N SER A 368 4.07 3.89 -4.42
CA SER A 368 5.35 4.58 -4.52
C SER A 368 6.30 4.31 -3.35
N GLU A 369 5.77 4.05 -2.15
CA GLU A 369 6.56 3.73 -0.96
C GLU A 369 7.03 2.26 -1.01
N ILE A 370 6.21 1.33 -1.52
CA ILE A 370 6.59 -0.08 -1.71
C ILE A 370 7.69 -0.21 -2.75
N ARG A 371 7.60 0.51 -3.84
CA ARG A 371 8.59 0.47 -4.94
C ARG A 371 9.96 1.04 -4.54
N GLU A 372 10.03 1.80 -3.44
CA GLU A 372 11.28 2.32 -2.84
C GLU A 372 11.86 1.42 -1.74
N ILE A 373 11.28 0.24 -1.49
CA ILE A 373 11.84 -0.70 -0.53
C ILE A 373 13.18 -1.21 -1.06
N SER A 374 14.24 -0.93 -0.32
CA SER A 374 15.59 -1.41 -0.63
C SER A 374 15.82 -2.81 -0.08
N LYS A 375 16.74 -3.55 -0.66
CA LYS A 375 17.18 -4.85 -0.13
C LYS A 375 17.75 -4.69 1.28
N GLY A 376 17.43 -5.62 2.18
CA GLY A 376 17.85 -5.60 3.58
C GLY A 376 17.18 -4.51 4.41
N SER A 377 16.01 -4.01 3.99
CA SER A 377 15.30 -2.94 4.68
C SER A 377 14.30 -3.42 5.74
N VAL A 378 14.08 -4.72 5.86
CA VAL A 378 13.31 -5.30 6.98
C VAL A 378 14.16 -5.21 8.25
N VAL A 379 13.61 -4.59 9.29
CA VAL A 379 14.32 -4.27 10.54
C VAL A 379 13.38 -4.41 11.73
N GLU A 380 13.96 -4.49 12.93
CA GLU A 380 13.20 -4.29 14.16
C GLU A 380 13.12 -2.77 14.47
N TYR A 381 11.92 -2.29 14.80
CA TYR A 381 11.68 -0.89 15.15
C TYR A 381 10.69 -0.81 16.31
N PHE A 382 11.16 -0.35 17.47
CA PHE A 382 10.44 -0.39 18.75
C PHE A 382 9.91 -1.79 19.10
N GLY A 383 10.78 -2.81 19.00
CA GLY A 383 10.45 -4.18 19.35
C GLY A 383 9.44 -4.87 18.41
N THR A 384 9.23 -4.34 17.22
CA THR A 384 8.28 -4.89 16.24
C THR A 384 8.90 -4.87 14.84
N THR A 385 8.57 -5.88 14.04
CA THR A 385 9.01 -5.98 12.65
C THR A 385 8.53 -4.77 11.84
N ALA A 386 9.43 -4.13 11.12
CA ALA A 386 9.15 -2.96 10.29
C ALA A 386 9.98 -2.99 9.00
N VAL A 387 9.55 -2.25 8.00
CA VAL A 387 10.29 -2.01 6.78
C VAL A 387 10.66 -0.53 6.66
N LYS A 388 11.91 -0.28 6.27
CA LYS A 388 12.38 1.06 5.90
C LYS A 388 12.04 1.34 4.44
N SER A 389 11.50 2.51 4.17
CA SER A 389 11.30 2.99 2.82
C SER A 389 11.27 4.51 2.75
N THR A 390 11.21 5.05 1.54
CA THR A 390 11.24 6.48 1.28
C THR A 390 9.83 7.04 1.13
N LYS A 391 9.49 8.04 1.94
CA LYS A 391 8.25 8.81 1.77
C LYS A 391 8.46 9.87 0.71
N GLN A 392 7.69 9.83 -0.37
CA GLN A 392 7.83 10.74 -1.51
C GLN A 392 6.84 11.91 -1.46
N LYS A 393 5.58 11.63 -1.11
CA LYS A 393 4.51 12.64 -1.22
C LYS A 393 4.66 13.73 -0.17
N LEU A 394 4.75 14.99 -0.61
CA LEU A 394 4.86 16.20 0.22
C LEU A 394 6.17 16.30 1.04
N ASP A 395 7.19 15.57 0.66
CA ASP A 395 8.48 15.54 1.37
C ASP A 395 9.61 15.53 0.33
N PRO A 396 10.13 16.71 -0.10
CA PRO A 396 11.14 16.81 -1.15
C PRO A 396 12.48 16.21 -0.74
N ASP A 397 12.77 16.16 0.57
CA ASP A 397 14.00 15.58 1.11
C ASP A 397 13.97 14.04 1.10
N LEU A 398 12.87 13.46 0.64
CA LEU A 398 12.67 12.01 0.51
C LEU A 398 13.10 11.23 1.78
N PRO A 399 12.58 11.59 2.97
CA PRO A 399 13.05 11.01 4.21
C PRO A 399 12.73 9.52 4.30
N THR A 400 13.67 8.77 4.85
CA THR A 400 13.44 7.37 5.22
C THR A 400 12.48 7.30 6.39
N LYS A 401 11.44 6.49 6.26
CA LYS A 401 10.44 6.21 7.29
C LYS A 401 10.34 4.71 7.53
N HIS A 402 9.77 4.35 8.68
CA HIS A 402 9.51 2.96 9.05
C HIS A 402 8.01 2.68 8.99
N TRP A 403 7.63 1.55 8.42
CA TRP A 403 6.26 1.02 8.43
C TRP A 403 6.28 -0.29 9.19
N TRP A 404 5.45 -0.41 10.24
CA TRP A 404 5.28 -1.68 10.93
C TRP A 404 4.57 -2.67 10.02
N ILE A 405 5.06 -3.89 9.96
CA ILE A 405 4.55 -4.94 9.11
C ILE A 405 4.45 -6.24 9.90
N VAL A 406 3.55 -7.12 9.45
CA VAL A 406 3.44 -8.47 9.98
C VAL A 406 4.52 -9.37 9.36
N ASP A 407 4.85 -10.48 10.02
CA ASP A 407 5.93 -11.38 9.58
C ASP A 407 5.71 -11.93 8.17
N GLN A 408 4.45 -12.14 7.77
CA GLN A 408 4.12 -12.56 6.41
C GLN A 408 4.53 -11.52 5.35
N ALA A 409 4.36 -10.23 5.65
CA ALA A 409 4.80 -9.17 4.76
C ALA A 409 6.33 -9.04 4.75
N ALA A 410 7.00 -9.26 5.89
CA ALA A 410 8.46 -9.31 5.95
C ALA A 410 9.00 -10.46 5.08
N ARG A 411 8.43 -11.67 5.22
CA ARG A 411 8.81 -12.81 4.38
C ARG A 411 8.57 -12.58 2.90
N ALA A 412 7.50 -11.86 2.53
CA ALA A 412 7.25 -11.47 1.15
C ALA A 412 8.37 -10.56 0.61
N ILE A 413 8.84 -9.59 1.41
CA ILE A 413 9.94 -8.70 1.04
C ILE A 413 11.25 -9.49 0.89
N GLU A 414 11.60 -10.34 1.85
CA GLU A 414 12.78 -11.19 1.79
C GLU A 414 12.76 -12.18 0.60
N THR A 415 11.58 -12.65 0.22
CA THR A 415 11.41 -13.51 -0.96
C THR A 415 11.63 -12.74 -2.25
N VAL A 416 11.05 -11.55 -2.39
CA VAL A 416 11.21 -10.76 -3.61
C VAL A 416 12.62 -10.20 -3.77
N GLU A 417 13.35 -9.96 -2.70
CA GLU A 417 14.77 -9.57 -2.72
C GLU A 417 15.63 -10.60 -3.46
N GLN A 418 15.33 -11.89 -3.28
CA GLN A 418 16.03 -12.98 -3.96
C GLN A 418 15.70 -13.08 -5.45
N LEU A 419 14.51 -12.59 -5.86
CA LEU A 419 14.09 -12.54 -7.25
C LEU A 419 14.64 -11.33 -8.01
N SER A 420 14.82 -10.21 -7.30
CA SER A 420 15.17 -8.93 -7.91
C SER A 420 16.62 -8.93 -8.41
N PRO A 421 16.90 -8.76 -9.71
CA PRO A 421 18.24 -8.51 -10.22
C PRO A 421 18.71 -7.07 -9.98
N HIS A 422 17.83 -6.15 -9.53
CA HIS A 422 18.20 -4.77 -9.23
C HIS A 422 19.22 -4.74 -8.08
N PRO A 423 20.27 -3.90 -8.16
CA PRO A 423 21.31 -3.89 -7.13
C PRO A 423 20.79 -3.42 -5.77
N GLU A 424 19.85 -2.50 -5.74
CA GLU A 424 19.38 -1.85 -4.50
C GLU A 424 17.92 -2.14 -4.15
N LEU A 425 17.02 -2.22 -5.15
CA LEU A 425 15.59 -2.32 -4.89
C LEU A 425 15.12 -3.77 -4.72
N ALA A 426 14.29 -4.01 -3.71
CA ALA A 426 13.64 -5.29 -3.50
C ALA A 426 12.63 -5.58 -4.62
N PHE A 427 11.80 -4.60 -4.97
CA PHE A 427 10.87 -4.71 -6.10
C PHE A 427 11.52 -4.17 -7.37
N GLY A 428 12.18 -5.05 -8.11
CA GLY A 428 12.73 -4.81 -9.44
C GLY A 428 12.05 -5.67 -10.51
N SER A 429 12.71 -5.81 -11.65
CA SER A 429 12.35 -6.83 -12.64
C SER A 429 12.63 -8.24 -12.08
N VAL A 430 12.30 -9.27 -12.84
CA VAL A 430 12.70 -10.66 -12.52
C VAL A 430 13.89 -11.08 -13.39
N PRO A 431 14.60 -12.20 -13.07
CA PRO A 431 15.67 -12.72 -13.90
C PRO A 431 15.22 -12.87 -15.36
N GLY A 432 16.08 -12.40 -16.29
CA GLY A 432 15.80 -12.37 -17.73
C GLY A 432 15.56 -10.96 -18.29
N TYR A 433 15.29 -9.97 -17.43
CA TYR A 433 15.30 -8.55 -17.78
C TYR A 433 16.60 -7.88 -17.32
N GLY A 434 16.88 -6.70 -17.87
CA GLY A 434 18.03 -5.91 -17.41
C GLY A 434 17.91 -5.52 -15.93
N PRO A 435 19.03 -5.43 -15.19
CA PRO A 435 19.03 -5.13 -13.75
C PRO A 435 18.47 -3.77 -13.42
N GLU A 436 18.52 -2.81 -14.35
CA GLU A 436 17.96 -1.46 -14.15
C GLU A 436 16.47 -1.34 -14.50
N THR A 437 15.84 -2.43 -14.97
CA THR A 437 14.41 -2.42 -15.28
C THR A 437 13.61 -2.30 -14.00
N LEU A 438 12.88 -1.20 -13.86
CA LEU A 438 12.02 -0.95 -12.69
C LEU A 438 10.77 -1.84 -12.73
N PHE A 439 10.25 -2.11 -11.55
CA PHE A 439 8.98 -2.80 -11.40
C PHE A 439 7.82 -1.89 -11.80
N ASP A 440 6.98 -2.37 -12.73
CA ASP A 440 5.68 -1.75 -13.00
C ASP A 440 4.59 -2.49 -12.21
N SER A 441 3.94 -1.75 -11.31
CA SER A 441 2.88 -2.28 -10.45
C SER A 441 1.49 -2.17 -11.08
N GLY A 442 1.36 -1.47 -12.22
CA GLY A 442 0.06 -1.17 -12.85
C GLY A 442 -0.78 -2.42 -13.09
N ASP A 443 -0.20 -3.40 -13.77
CA ASP A 443 -0.86 -4.65 -14.12
C ASP A 443 -0.54 -5.81 -13.19
N ALA A 444 0.39 -5.65 -12.25
CA ALA A 444 0.91 -6.74 -11.41
C ALA A 444 -0.18 -7.50 -10.65
N LEU A 445 -1.16 -6.79 -10.09
CA LEU A 445 -2.27 -7.39 -9.36
C LEU A 445 -3.21 -8.15 -10.28
N LEU A 446 -3.54 -7.57 -11.44
CA LEU A 446 -4.42 -8.19 -12.42
C LEU A 446 -3.76 -9.42 -13.06
N ASP A 447 -2.48 -9.33 -13.37
CA ASP A 447 -1.69 -10.47 -13.88
C ASP A 447 -1.63 -11.59 -12.86
N PHE A 448 -1.47 -11.28 -11.58
CA PHE A 448 -1.48 -12.28 -10.52
C PHE A 448 -2.85 -12.96 -10.41
N ILE A 449 -3.94 -12.18 -10.37
CA ILE A 449 -5.31 -12.72 -10.34
C ILE A 449 -5.57 -13.64 -11.53
N ARG A 450 -5.20 -13.20 -12.73
CA ARG A 450 -5.32 -14.00 -13.95
C ARG A 450 -4.54 -15.31 -13.83
N ARG A 451 -3.27 -15.25 -13.40
CA ARG A 451 -2.41 -16.44 -13.23
C ARG A 451 -3.00 -17.44 -12.23
N VAL A 452 -3.51 -16.95 -11.08
CA VAL A 452 -4.17 -17.81 -10.09
C VAL A 452 -5.37 -18.52 -10.71
N ASN A 453 -6.26 -17.77 -11.37
CA ASN A 453 -7.48 -18.33 -11.94
C ASN A 453 -7.22 -19.33 -13.09
N GLU A 454 -6.21 -19.09 -13.92
CA GLU A 454 -5.80 -19.99 -15.01
C GLU A 454 -5.21 -21.30 -14.50
N SER A 455 -4.45 -21.26 -13.37
CA SER A 455 -3.74 -22.42 -12.86
C SER A 455 -4.43 -23.17 -11.71
N ARG A 456 -5.61 -22.70 -11.26
CA ARG A 456 -6.31 -23.22 -10.07
C ARG A 456 -6.58 -24.74 -10.11
N HIS A 457 -6.80 -25.29 -11.29
CA HIS A 457 -7.04 -26.73 -11.49
C HIS A 457 -5.83 -27.61 -11.11
N VAL A 458 -4.61 -27.04 -11.11
CA VAL A 458 -3.37 -27.72 -10.68
C VAL A 458 -2.95 -27.27 -9.29
N THR A 459 -3.05 -25.96 -9.02
CA THR A 459 -2.56 -25.36 -7.77
C THR A 459 -3.48 -25.55 -6.58
N GLY A 460 -4.74 -25.93 -6.78
CA GLY A 460 -5.74 -26.06 -5.72
C GLY A 460 -6.18 -24.73 -5.09
N LEU A 461 -5.80 -23.61 -5.68
CA LEU A 461 -6.18 -22.28 -5.19
C LEU A 461 -7.65 -21.97 -5.51
N ASP A 462 -8.27 -21.19 -4.61
CA ASP A 462 -9.62 -20.71 -4.81
C ASP A 462 -9.71 -19.74 -6.01
N GLU A 463 -10.87 -19.69 -6.66
CA GLU A 463 -11.15 -18.69 -7.68
C GLU A 463 -11.23 -17.30 -7.08
N ILE A 464 -10.55 -16.35 -7.70
CA ILE A 464 -10.63 -14.94 -7.35
C ILE A 464 -11.66 -14.30 -8.26
N PRO A 465 -12.80 -13.83 -7.71
CA PRO A 465 -13.87 -13.21 -8.50
C PRO A 465 -13.37 -11.96 -9.26
N PRO A 466 -13.96 -11.66 -10.43
CA PRO A 466 -13.60 -10.48 -11.19
C PRO A 466 -13.97 -9.20 -10.43
N GLN A 467 -12.95 -8.42 -10.09
CA GLN A 467 -13.07 -7.07 -9.54
C GLN A 467 -11.89 -6.24 -10.06
N HIS A 468 -12.14 -4.97 -10.40
CA HIS A 468 -11.03 -4.05 -10.60
C HIS A 468 -10.33 -3.87 -9.26
N VAL A 469 -9.03 -4.17 -9.22
CA VAL A 469 -8.19 -4.09 -8.01
C VAL A 469 -7.02 -3.16 -8.28
N ALA A 470 -6.85 -2.16 -7.42
CA ALA A 470 -5.75 -1.20 -7.50
C ALA A 470 -5.07 -1.02 -6.13
N PRO A 471 -3.77 -0.68 -6.08
CA PRO A 471 -3.02 -0.61 -4.82
C PRO A 471 -3.66 0.30 -3.76
N HIS A 472 -4.28 1.39 -4.18
CA HIS A 472 -4.91 2.34 -3.25
C HIS A 472 -6.15 1.78 -2.54
N MET A 473 -6.82 0.81 -3.17
CA MET A 473 -7.97 0.11 -2.58
C MET A 473 -7.56 -0.73 -1.37
N PHE A 474 -6.41 -1.41 -1.43
CA PHE A 474 -5.88 -2.19 -0.30
C PHE A 474 -5.57 -1.30 0.90
N ARG A 475 -4.91 -0.16 0.68
CA ARG A 475 -4.62 0.81 1.74
C ARG A 475 -5.89 1.29 2.43
N ARG A 476 -6.97 1.56 1.67
CA ARG A 476 -8.27 1.91 2.21
C ARG A 476 -8.90 0.74 2.97
N THR A 477 -8.89 -0.45 2.39
CA THR A 477 -9.47 -1.65 3.01
C THR A 477 -8.83 -1.92 4.36
N MET A 478 -7.50 -1.92 4.45
CA MET A 478 -6.79 -2.14 5.71
C MET A 478 -7.05 -1.03 6.74
N ALA A 479 -7.08 0.23 6.33
CA ALA A 479 -7.40 1.33 7.24
C ALA A 479 -8.84 1.20 7.79
N MET A 480 -9.78 0.73 6.99
CA MET A 480 -11.14 0.43 7.41
C MET A 480 -11.20 -0.76 8.37
N LEU A 481 -10.49 -1.86 8.06
CA LEU A 481 -10.49 -3.08 8.88
C LEU A 481 -9.92 -2.85 10.29
N THR A 482 -9.00 -1.90 10.43
CA THR A 482 -8.38 -1.57 11.72
C THR A 482 -9.15 -0.53 12.53
N ARG A 483 -10.25 0.03 12.00
CA ARG A 483 -10.97 1.16 12.59
C ARG A 483 -11.43 0.91 14.02
N ASP A 484 -12.01 -0.25 14.28
CA ASP A 484 -12.66 -0.55 15.56
C ASP A 484 -11.68 -1.08 16.63
N LEU A 485 -10.37 -1.08 16.33
CA LEU A 485 -9.34 -1.42 17.31
C LEU A 485 -9.01 -0.22 18.21
N PRO A 486 -8.80 -0.40 19.52
CA PRO A 486 -8.42 0.67 20.43
C PRO A 486 -7.17 1.40 19.95
N GLY A 487 -7.21 2.74 19.92
CA GLY A 487 -6.08 3.56 19.46
C GLY A 487 -5.83 3.54 17.93
N SER A 488 -6.69 2.87 17.16
CA SER A 488 -6.52 2.69 15.72
C SER A 488 -6.38 3.99 14.95
N GLU A 489 -7.10 5.06 15.30
CA GLU A 489 -7.00 6.34 14.60
C GLU A 489 -5.60 6.94 14.65
N ILE A 490 -4.92 6.86 15.82
CA ILE A 490 -3.55 7.31 15.98
C ILE A 490 -2.60 6.35 15.24
N ALA A 491 -2.76 5.03 15.47
CA ALA A 491 -1.92 4.01 14.85
C ALA A 491 -2.02 4.04 13.32
N VAL A 492 -3.24 4.13 12.78
CA VAL A 492 -3.48 4.26 11.33
C VAL A 492 -2.91 5.58 10.80
N GLY A 493 -3.09 6.70 11.50
CA GLY A 493 -2.49 7.97 11.13
C GLY A 493 -0.97 7.91 11.05
N MET A 494 -0.32 7.25 12.03
CA MET A 494 1.13 7.02 12.05
C MET A 494 1.58 6.08 10.91
N GLN A 495 0.85 4.99 10.69
CA GLN A 495 1.14 4.02 9.63
C GLN A 495 0.94 4.62 8.23
N LEU A 496 -0.10 5.44 8.04
CA LEU A 496 -0.36 6.16 6.79
C LEU A 496 0.61 7.33 6.55
N LYS A 497 1.47 7.66 7.54
CA LYS A 497 2.40 8.81 7.50
C LYS A 497 1.68 10.13 7.21
N HIS A 498 0.47 10.30 7.75
CA HIS A 498 -0.20 11.59 7.76
C HIS A 498 0.50 12.51 8.75
N VAL A 499 0.55 13.82 8.45
CA VAL A 499 1.26 14.80 9.29
C VAL A 499 0.69 14.79 10.71
N ALA A 500 1.55 14.54 11.69
CA ALA A 500 1.20 14.15 13.06
C ALA A 500 0.46 15.22 13.88
N THR A 501 0.43 16.47 13.44
CA THR A 501 -0.06 17.60 14.24
C THR A 501 -1.57 17.56 14.58
N ARG A 502 -2.36 16.72 13.90
CA ARG A 502 -3.80 16.53 14.17
C ARG A 502 -4.30 15.17 13.67
N ALA A 503 -3.65 14.07 14.05
CA ALA A 503 -4.06 12.73 13.61
C ALA A 503 -5.53 12.42 13.95
N LEU A 504 -6.02 12.86 15.10
CA LEU A 504 -7.40 12.69 15.56
C LEU A 504 -8.42 13.55 14.78
N ALA A 505 -7.99 14.67 14.22
CA ALA A 505 -8.85 15.61 13.47
C ALA A 505 -8.62 15.52 11.96
N ASN A 506 -7.84 14.56 11.47
CA ASN A 506 -7.51 14.46 10.08
C ASN A 506 -8.66 13.84 9.29
N ARG A 507 -9.45 14.67 8.60
CA ARG A 507 -10.53 14.22 7.71
C ARG A 507 -10.08 13.17 6.69
N ILE A 508 -8.82 13.23 6.26
CA ILE A 508 -8.26 12.25 5.31
C ILE A 508 -8.18 10.87 5.95
N THR A 509 -7.65 10.76 7.18
CA THR A 509 -7.59 9.49 7.91
C THR A 509 -9.00 8.96 8.20
N ALA A 510 -9.91 9.82 8.68
CA ALA A 510 -11.30 9.45 8.92
C ALA A 510 -11.99 8.95 7.64
N GLY A 511 -11.73 9.58 6.49
CA GLY A 511 -12.25 9.13 5.20
C GLY A 511 -11.80 7.71 4.82
N TYR A 512 -10.56 7.35 5.09
CA TYR A 512 -10.07 5.97 4.84
C TYR A 512 -10.75 4.92 5.72
N MET A 513 -11.25 5.31 6.88
CA MET A 513 -11.84 4.42 7.90
C MET A 513 -13.36 4.24 7.77
N VAL A 514 -14.02 4.81 6.76
CA VAL A 514 -15.46 4.64 6.55
C VAL A 514 -15.77 3.17 6.23
N LYS A 515 -16.69 2.58 7.01
CA LYS A 515 -17.13 1.19 6.85
C LYS A 515 -17.82 0.99 5.50
N ASP A 516 -17.51 -0.14 4.87
CA ASP A 516 -18.18 -0.60 3.66
C ASP A 516 -19.19 -1.69 4.04
N PRO A 517 -20.44 -1.64 3.55
CA PRO A 517 -21.47 -2.63 3.88
C PRO A 517 -21.07 -4.08 3.56
N ALA A 518 -20.28 -4.32 2.51
CA ALA A 518 -19.82 -5.64 2.13
C ALA A 518 -18.94 -6.30 3.23
N TRP A 519 -18.28 -5.49 4.06
CA TRP A 519 -17.44 -5.94 5.16
C TRP A 519 -18.16 -6.01 6.51
N ALA A 520 -19.37 -5.46 6.65
CA ALA A 520 -20.05 -5.30 7.92
C ALA A 520 -20.14 -6.64 8.70
N LYS A 521 -20.63 -7.70 8.06
CA LYS A 521 -20.75 -9.02 8.69
C LYS A 521 -19.40 -9.59 9.13
N HIS A 522 -18.40 -9.55 8.28
CA HIS A 522 -17.05 -10.08 8.61
C HIS A 522 -16.39 -9.31 9.75
N LEU A 523 -16.58 -7.99 9.80
CA LEU A 523 -16.10 -7.16 10.89
C LEU A 523 -16.83 -7.46 12.19
N ASP A 524 -18.16 -7.58 12.15
CA ASP A 524 -18.97 -7.87 13.32
C ASP A 524 -18.65 -9.27 13.88
N ASP A 525 -18.48 -10.28 13.01
CA ASP A 525 -18.07 -11.63 13.40
C ASP A 525 -16.66 -11.64 14.04
N ALA A 526 -15.68 -10.98 13.39
CA ALA A 526 -14.32 -10.90 13.92
C ALA A 526 -14.24 -10.12 15.25
N ILE A 527 -15.00 -9.05 15.38
CA ILE A 527 -15.10 -8.26 16.62
C ILE A 527 -15.76 -9.11 17.72
N ALA A 528 -16.82 -9.84 17.39
CA ALA A 528 -17.50 -10.71 18.35
C ALA A 528 -16.58 -11.83 18.84
N GLU A 529 -15.81 -12.45 17.94
CA GLU A 529 -14.83 -13.48 18.31
C GLU A 529 -13.71 -12.90 19.19
N ARG A 530 -13.14 -11.75 18.83
CA ARG A 530 -12.10 -11.09 19.63
C ARG A 530 -12.59 -10.66 21.01
N ARG A 531 -13.84 -10.18 21.10
CA ARG A 531 -14.50 -9.89 22.39
C ARG A 531 -14.64 -11.13 23.23
N PHE A 532 -15.02 -12.24 22.62
CA PHE A 532 -15.16 -13.51 23.32
C PHE A 532 -13.80 -14.08 23.78
N ASP A 533 -12.75 -13.97 22.97
CA ASP A 533 -11.40 -14.34 23.37
C ASP A 533 -10.94 -13.56 24.60
N ARG A 534 -11.14 -12.25 24.60
CA ARG A 534 -10.83 -11.43 25.78
C ARG A 534 -11.66 -11.81 27.00
N LEU A 535 -12.92 -12.15 26.81
CA LEU A 535 -13.78 -12.63 27.91
C LEU A 535 -13.24 -13.93 28.52
N LYS A 536 -12.75 -14.86 27.70
CA LYS A 536 -12.08 -16.09 28.17
C LYS A 536 -10.80 -15.79 28.97
N GLU A 537 -9.96 -14.86 28.48
CA GLU A 537 -8.76 -14.43 29.19
C GLU A 537 -9.11 -13.88 30.57
N LEU A 538 -10.12 -13.00 30.66
CA LEU A 538 -10.59 -12.42 31.92
C LEU A 538 -11.21 -13.47 32.84
N PHE A 539 -11.92 -14.44 32.28
CA PHE A 539 -12.47 -15.57 33.05
C PHE A 539 -11.37 -16.40 33.71
N VAL A 540 -10.29 -16.67 32.99
CA VAL A 540 -9.12 -17.39 33.51
C VAL A 540 -8.39 -16.55 34.56
N ALA A 541 -8.20 -15.25 34.30
CA ALA A 541 -7.59 -14.34 35.28
C ALA A 541 -8.38 -14.28 36.59
N ASP A 542 -9.72 -14.13 36.50
CA ASP A 542 -10.60 -14.14 37.66
C ASP A 542 -10.54 -15.48 38.46
N SER A 543 -10.40 -16.61 37.75
CA SER A 543 -10.26 -17.94 38.42
C SER A 543 -8.95 -18.08 39.19
N ARG A 544 -7.93 -17.27 38.83
CA ARG A 544 -6.63 -17.21 39.54
C ARG A 544 -6.60 -16.12 40.62
N GLY A 545 -7.70 -15.37 40.82
CA GLY A 545 -7.77 -14.27 41.77
C GLY A 545 -7.05 -12.99 41.24
N GLU A 546 -6.75 -12.95 39.95
CA GLU A 546 -6.15 -11.77 39.34
C GLU A 546 -7.17 -10.63 39.12
N THR A 547 -6.73 -9.39 39.10
CA THR A 547 -7.61 -8.24 38.89
C THR A 547 -8.07 -8.18 37.46
N ILE A 548 -9.36 -8.36 37.20
CA ILE A 548 -9.97 -8.29 35.86
C ILE A 548 -10.49 -6.91 35.50
N GLY A 549 -10.41 -5.95 36.42
CA GLY A 549 -10.86 -4.56 36.27
C GLY A 549 -11.62 -4.07 37.49
N PHE A 550 -11.97 -2.78 37.43
CA PHE A 550 -12.62 -2.05 38.52
C PHE A 550 -13.94 -1.44 38.05
N GLY A 551 -14.85 -1.20 38.99
CA GLY A 551 -16.13 -0.56 38.77
C GLY A 551 -17.31 -1.50 38.58
N PRO A 552 -18.55 -0.98 38.50
CA PRO A 552 -19.79 -1.79 38.57
C PRO A 552 -19.89 -2.86 37.46
N GLY A 553 -19.34 -2.57 36.27
CA GLY A 553 -19.30 -3.56 35.19
C GLY A 553 -18.37 -4.73 35.50
N ALA A 554 -17.26 -4.50 36.25
CA ALA A 554 -16.36 -5.56 36.69
C ALA A 554 -17.01 -6.46 37.74
N ASP A 555 -17.77 -5.88 38.66
CA ASP A 555 -18.47 -6.63 39.69
C ASP A 555 -19.51 -7.58 39.08
N ARG A 556 -20.34 -7.07 38.16
CA ARG A 556 -21.29 -7.91 37.41
C ARG A 556 -20.61 -9.00 36.59
N MET A 557 -19.42 -8.70 36.05
CA MET A 557 -18.65 -9.71 35.31
C MET A 557 -18.15 -10.81 36.21
N ARG A 558 -17.66 -10.50 37.45
CA ARG A 558 -17.27 -11.49 38.46
C ARG A 558 -18.45 -12.38 38.85
N GLU A 559 -19.63 -11.79 39.08
CA GLU A 559 -20.88 -12.54 39.39
C GLU A 559 -21.24 -13.47 38.23
N ALA A 560 -21.18 -13.03 36.99
CA ALA A 560 -21.44 -13.89 35.84
C ALA A 560 -20.40 -15.03 35.71
N PHE A 561 -19.14 -14.76 36.00
CA PHE A 561 -18.09 -15.76 36.00
C PHE A 561 -18.28 -16.80 37.14
N ALA A 562 -18.68 -16.35 38.32
CA ALA A 562 -19.02 -17.24 39.43
C ALA A 562 -20.19 -18.18 39.08
N ALA A 563 -21.24 -17.64 38.47
CA ALA A 563 -22.39 -18.43 38.02
C ALA A 563 -22.00 -19.46 36.93
N VAL A 564 -21.12 -19.10 36.00
CA VAL A 564 -20.60 -20.04 34.99
C VAL A 564 -19.81 -21.19 35.65
N ARG A 565 -18.92 -20.88 36.61
CA ARG A 565 -18.14 -21.89 37.34
C ARG A 565 -19.05 -22.83 38.12
N GLN A 566 -20.03 -22.29 38.86
CA GLN A 566 -21.01 -23.05 39.59
C GLN A 566 -21.77 -24.02 38.67
N LYS A 567 -22.25 -23.51 37.51
CA LYS A 567 -23.02 -24.34 36.57
C LYS A 567 -22.15 -25.41 35.91
N ALA A 568 -20.89 -25.10 35.61
CA ALA A 568 -19.95 -26.07 35.09
C ALA A 568 -19.69 -27.21 36.12
N GLU A 569 -19.57 -26.88 37.39
CA GLU A 569 -19.37 -27.87 38.46
C GLU A 569 -20.64 -28.73 38.67
N GLU A 570 -21.84 -28.16 38.62
CA GLU A 570 -23.09 -28.93 38.64
C GLU A 570 -23.13 -29.98 37.50
N LEU A 571 -22.72 -29.59 36.27
CA LEU A 571 -22.66 -30.50 35.13
C LEU A 571 -21.62 -31.61 35.32
N ARG A 572 -20.51 -31.34 36.01
CA ARG A 572 -19.48 -32.33 36.36
C ARG A 572 -19.96 -33.31 37.42
N VAL A 573 -20.63 -32.79 38.43
CA VAL A 573 -21.21 -33.62 39.50
C VAL A 573 -22.30 -34.56 38.97
N THR A 574 -23.12 -34.06 38.01
CA THR A 574 -24.17 -34.87 37.38
C THR A 574 -23.67 -35.78 36.25
N GLY A 575 -22.35 -35.84 36.00
CA GLY A 575 -21.77 -36.69 34.96
C GLY A 575 -22.04 -36.26 33.53
N GLN A 576 -22.61 -35.05 33.33
CA GLN A 576 -22.88 -34.46 32.00
C GLN A 576 -21.64 -33.79 31.40
N ALA A 577 -20.59 -33.57 32.17
CA ALA A 577 -19.31 -33.02 31.72
C ALA A 577 -18.13 -33.77 32.40
N GLN A 578 -17.02 -33.86 31.66
CA GLN A 578 -15.79 -34.45 32.20
C GLN A 578 -15.04 -33.46 33.08
N ARG A 579 -14.41 -33.94 34.15
CA ARG A 579 -13.51 -33.11 34.97
C ARG A 579 -12.32 -32.60 34.14
N GLY A 580 -12.07 -31.31 34.21
CA GLY A 580 -10.96 -30.67 33.49
C GLY A 580 -11.28 -30.24 32.03
N ASP A 581 -12.47 -30.57 31.51
CA ASP A 581 -12.86 -30.05 30.17
C ASP A 581 -13.27 -28.58 30.24
N ILE A 582 -12.38 -27.70 29.84
CA ILE A 582 -12.57 -26.27 29.80
C ILE A 582 -13.59 -25.81 28.72
N ARG A 583 -13.96 -26.70 27.79
CA ARG A 583 -14.94 -26.39 26.73
C ARG A 583 -16.33 -26.15 27.30
N VAL A 584 -16.61 -26.74 28.45
CA VAL A 584 -17.89 -26.60 29.17
C VAL A 584 -18.06 -25.14 29.62
N GLU A 585 -17.06 -24.59 30.30
CA GLU A 585 -17.06 -23.20 30.74
C GLU A 585 -17.15 -22.26 29.53
N HIS A 586 -16.37 -22.48 28.47
CA HIS A 586 -16.42 -21.66 27.26
C HIS A 586 -17.82 -21.70 26.62
N SER A 587 -18.48 -22.88 26.58
CA SER A 587 -19.83 -22.98 26.04
C SER A 587 -20.85 -22.25 26.92
N LEU A 588 -20.72 -22.35 28.23
CA LEU A 588 -21.59 -21.64 29.20
C LEU A 588 -21.35 -20.12 29.09
N LEU A 589 -20.08 -19.66 28.98
CA LEU A 589 -19.74 -18.24 28.81
C LEU A 589 -20.38 -17.67 27.56
N ARG A 590 -20.38 -18.37 26.44
CA ARG A 590 -21.09 -17.95 25.23
C ARG A 590 -22.60 -17.77 25.41
N ARG A 591 -23.20 -18.57 26.27
CA ARG A 591 -24.65 -18.50 26.56
C ARG A 591 -25.03 -17.39 27.51
N THR A 592 -24.09 -16.80 28.26
CA THR A 592 -24.39 -15.73 29.22
C THR A 592 -24.81 -14.42 28.55
N ARG A 593 -24.66 -14.28 27.21
CA ARG A 593 -24.87 -13.02 26.47
C ARG A 593 -24.04 -11.85 27.01
N PHE A 594 -23.07 -12.10 27.87
CA PHE A 594 -22.18 -11.09 28.41
C PHE A 594 -21.17 -10.74 27.32
N SER A 595 -21.06 -9.45 26.99
CA SER A 595 -20.16 -8.96 25.97
C SER A 595 -19.29 -7.85 26.54
N ILE A 596 -18.02 -7.81 26.16
CA ILE A 596 -17.12 -6.71 26.50
C ILE A 596 -16.77 -5.93 25.24
N ARG A 597 -16.92 -4.62 25.28
CA ARG A 597 -16.52 -3.71 24.22
C ARG A 597 -15.33 -2.91 24.69
N PHE A 598 -14.29 -2.93 23.87
CA PHE A 598 -13.06 -2.22 24.16
C PHE A 598 -13.25 -0.72 23.92
N GLY A 599 -12.82 0.08 24.88
CA GLY A 599 -12.81 1.54 24.77
C GLY A 599 -11.48 2.11 25.26
N LYS A 600 -11.20 3.37 24.90
CA LYS A 600 -9.96 4.06 25.27
C LYS A 600 -9.92 4.47 26.74
N LEU A 601 -11.06 4.86 27.27
CA LEU A 601 -11.20 5.38 28.64
C LEU A 601 -11.69 4.32 29.63
N ASN A 602 -12.42 3.33 29.12
CA ASN A 602 -12.99 2.21 29.85
C ASN A 602 -13.47 1.15 28.87
N HIS A 603 -13.64 -0.07 29.32
CA HIS A 603 -14.43 -1.07 28.63
C HIS A 603 -15.90 -0.95 28.98
N CYS A 604 -16.76 -1.40 28.06
CA CYS A 604 -18.21 -1.35 28.24
C CYS A 604 -18.81 -2.76 28.17
N THR A 605 -19.64 -3.11 29.14
CA THR A 605 -20.38 -4.39 29.22
C THR A 605 -21.85 -4.26 28.83
N MET A 606 -22.23 -3.17 28.18
CA MET A 606 -23.61 -2.96 27.73
C MET A 606 -24.04 -4.09 26.78
N ASN A 607 -25.19 -4.68 27.06
CA ASN A 607 -25.87 -5.58 26.14
C ASN A 607 -26.70 -4.76 25.15
N ASP A 608 -26.67 -5.12 23.85
CA ASP A 608 -27.45 -4.46 22.80
C ASP A 608 -28.96 -4.67 22.95
N ASP A 609 -29.35 -5.83 23.50
CA ASP A 609 -30.74 -6.20 23.73
C ASP A 609 -31.28 -5.65 25.07
N ASP A 610 -30.37 -5.29 26.00
CA ASP A 610 -30.72 -4.69 27.30
C ASP A 610 -29.69 -3.59 27.66
N PRO A 611 -29.93 -2.34 27.24
CA PRO A 611 -29.05 -1.22 27.50
C PRO A 611 -29.18 -0.63 28.91
N SER A 612 -29.86 -1.28 29.83
CA SER A 612 -30.11 -0.78 31.19
C SER A 612 -28.82 -0.35 31.89
N GLY A 613 -28.85 0.79 32.60
CA GLY A 613 -27.68 1.38 33.25
C GLY A 613 -26.65 2.02 32.34
N ALA A 614 -26.90 2.08 31.02
CA ALA A 614 -26.02 2.74 30.05
C ALA A 614 -26.26 4.25 30.00
N LYS A 615 -25.46 5.02 30.75
CA LYS A 615 -25.60 6.50 30.82
C LYS A 615 -25.49 7.23 29.49
N CYS A 616 -24.80 6.65 28.51
CA CYS A 616 -24.67 7.25 27.19
C CYS A 616 -25.98 7.25 26.38
N ILE A 617 -26.97 6.43 26.77
CA ILE A 617 -28.26 6.29 26.07
C ILE A 617 -29.40 6.96 26.88
N GLU A 618 -29.23 7.11 28.20
CA GLU A 618 -30.31 7.51 29.16
C GLU A 618 -31.06 8.78 28.73
N ASP A 619 -30.36 9.80 28.23
CA ASP A 619 -30.96 11.08 27.82
C ASP A 619 -30.66 11.40 26.34
N ALA A 620 -30.48 10.39 25.51
CA ALA A 620 -30.08 10.56 24.13
C ALA A 620 -31.24 10.30 23.16
N ILE A 621 -31.29 11.09 22.09
CA ILE A 621 -32.05 10.70 20.89
C ILE A 621 -31.24 9.64 20.19
N VAL A 622 -31.65 8.38 20.35
CA VAL A 622 -30.97 7.24 19.71
C VAL A 622 -31.55 7.08 18.30
N PRO A 623 -30.72 7.09 17.24
CA PRO A 623 -31.20 6.85 15.89
C PRO A 623 -31.89 5.48 15.77
N GLU A 624 -32.94 5.40 14.96
CA GLU A 624 -33.66 4.16 14.71
C GLU A 624 -32.69 3.08 14.15
N GLY A 625 -32.75 1.88 14.74
CA GLY A 625 -31.85 0.77 14.38
C GLY A 625 -30.44 0.85 14.96
N HIS A 626 -30.08 1.87 15.76
CA HIS A 626 -28.80 1.94 16.43
C HIS A 626 -28.66 0.83 17.47
N ARG A 627 -27.53 0.10 17.41
CA ARG A 627 -27.15 -0.90 18.42
C ARG A 627 -25.82 -0.51 19.04
N GLY A 628 -25.73 -0.62 20.36
CA GLY A 628 -24.48 -0.38 21.08
C GLY A 628 -24.42 0.96 21.81
N PRO A 629 -23.31 1.24 22.52
CA PRO A 629 -23.14 2.47 23.27
C PRO A 629 -22.87 3.67 22.35
N LEU A 630 -23.35 4.85 22.75
CA LEU A 630 -23.00 6.13 22.14
C LEU A 630 -21.64 6.57 22.72
N LEU A 631 -20.56 6.35 21.97
CA LEU A 631 -19.18 6.55 22.46
C LEU A 631 -18.86 8.01 22.78
N ASP A 632 -19.42 8.95 22.01
CA ASP A 632 -19.30 10.40 22.18
C ASP A 632 -19.98 10.93 23.45
N ARG A 633 -20.91 10.14 24.03
CA ARG A 633 -21.64 10.46 25.26
C ARG A 633 -21.25 9.55 26.42
N CYS A 634 -20.16 8.79 26.32
CA CYS A 634 -19.74 7.88 27.37
C CYS A 634 -19.38 8.63 28.66
N GLN A 635 -19.98 8.21 29.78
CA GLN A 635 -19.72 8.73 31.13
C GLN A 635 -19.21 7.60 32.04
N PRO A 636 -17.95 7.23 31.96
CA PRO A 636 -17.41 6.05 32.67
C PRO A 636 -17.55 6.10 34.17
N SER A 637 -17.50 7.31 34.77
CA SER A 637 -17.60 7.54 36.22
C SER A 637 -18.97 7.18 36.81
N ARG A 638 -20.04 7.25 35.98
CA ARG A 638 -21.44 7.12 36.41
C ARG A 638 -22.15 5.90 35.79
N CYS A 639 -21.49 5.20 34.83
CA CYS A 639 -22.14 4.14 34.08
C CYS A 639 -21.99 2.79 34.77
N ALA A 640 -23.12 2.09 34.95
CA ALA A 640 -23.15 0.73 35.51
C ALA A 640 -22.47 -0.33 34.61
N ASN A 641 -22.28 -0.04 33.32
CA ASN A 641 -21.65 -0.92 32.36
C ASN A 641 -20.16 -0.63 32.17
N SER A 642 -19.57 0.26 32.98
CA SER A 642 -18.17 0.65 32.84
C SER A 642 -17.23 -0.30 33.59
N ILE A 643 -16.17 -0.73 32.92
CA ILE A 643 -15.02 -1.45 33.51
C ILE A 643 -13.75 -0.66 33.22
N LEU A 644 -13.00 -0.39 34.27
CA LEU A 644 -11.67 0.18 34.21
C LEU A 644 -10.64 -0.93 34.32
N GLY A 645 -9.90 -1.20 33.24
CA GLY A 645 -8.74 -2.07 33.29
C GLY A 645 -7.45 -1.31 33.67
N PRO A 646 -6.39 -2.05 34.04
CA PRO A 646 -5.07 -1.45 34.32
C PRO A 646 -4.52 -0.59 33.18
N GLU A 647 -4.85 -0.94 31.96
CA GLU A 647 -4.47 -0.26 30.72
C GLU A 647 -5.03 1.18 30.60
N HIS A 648 -6.14 1.48 31.28
CA HIS A 648 -6.77 2.81 31.25
C HIS A 648 -6.14 3.79 32.26
N LEU A 649 -5.52 3.27 33.32
CA LEU A 649 -4.99 4.09 34.42
C LEU A 649 -3.93 5.13 33.96
N PRO A 650 -2.96 4.79 33.09
CA PRO A 650 -2.02 5.78 32.56
C PRO A 650 -2.70 6.93 31.81
N ILE A 651 -3.79 6.65 31.07
CA ILE A 651 -4.55 7.65 30.31
C ILE A 651 -5.24 8.62 31.28
N TRP A 652 -5.90 8.11 32.32
CA TRP A 652 -6.54 8.92 33.34
C TRP A 652 -5.54 9.76 34.15
N LYS A 653 -4.35 9.21 34.45
CA LYS A 653 -3.26 9.96 35.11
C LYS A 653 -2.72 11.08 34.22
N ALA A 654 -2.58 10.85 32.93
CA ALA A 654 -2.16 11.87 31.95
C ALA A 654 -3.21 12.99 31.82
N GLU A 655 -4.49 12.64 31.80
CA GLU A 655 -5.59 13.62 31.76
C GLU A 655 -5.61 14.46 33.01
N ARG A 656 -5.47 13.88 34.20
CA ARG A 656 -5.31 14.60 35.46
C ARG A 656 -4.16 15.60 35.40
N ALA A 657 -3.01 15.19 34.89
CA ALA A 657 -1.84 16.07 34.76
C ALA A 657 -2.12 17.23 33.79
N SER A 658 -2.84 16.97 32.70
CA SER A 658 -3.26 17.99 31.74
C SER A 658 -4.22 19.01 32.33
N LEU A 659 -5.26 18.53 32.99
CA LEU A 659 -6.26 19.39 33.65
C LEU A 659 -5.65 20.22 34.76
N ASN A 660 -4.73 19.68 35.57
CA ASN A 660 -4.01 20.45 36.60
C ASN A 660 -3.15 21.56 36.00
N ARG A 661 -2.51 21.33 34.86
CA ARG A 661 -1.74 22.39 34.15
C ARG A 661 -2.67 23.50 33.64
N LEU A 662 -3.83 23.14 33.08
CA LEU A 662 -4.82 24.13 32.64
C LEU A 662 -5.41 24.92 33.83
N ARG A 663 -5.67 24.25 34.95
CA ARG A 663 -6.19 24.89 36.19
C ARG A 663 -5.20 25.88 36.79
N ALA A 664 -3.90 25.67 36.63
CA ALA A 664 -2.85 26.55 37.11
C ALA A 664 -2.80 27.92 36.41
N ASP A 665 -3.52 28.07 35.30
CA ASP A 665 -3.65 29.34 34.60
C ASP A 665 -4.63 30.27 35.36
N THR A 666 -4.05 31.24 36.06
CA THR A 666 -4.80 32.23 36.87
C THR A 666 -5.61 33.23 36.03
N SER A 667 -5.41 33.30 34.74
CA SER A 667 -6.13 34.18 33.83
C SER A 667 -7.51 33.65 33.40
N LEU A 668 -7.84 32.40 33.73
CA LEU A 668 -9.09 31.76 33.32
C LEU A 668 -10.31 32.36 34.04
N PRO A 669 -11.43 32.56 33.34
CA PRO A 669 -12.69 32.96 33.94
C PRO A 669 -13.20 31.98 35.01
N LYS A 670 -13.85 32.46 36.06
CA LYS A 670 -14.35 31.65 37.21
C LYS A 670 -15.23 30.46 36.77
N ASN A 671 -16.10 30.66 35.79
CA ASN A 671 -16.96 29.60 35.26
C ASN A 671 -16.12 28.47 34.58
N ARG A 672 -15.02 28.81 33.94
CA ARG A 672 -14.13 27.83 33.31
C ARG A 672 -13.27 27.07 34.34
N GLN A 673 -12.87 27.78 35.43
CA GLN A 673 -12.20 27.13 36.56
C GLN A 673 -13.14 26.14 37.25
N ALA A 674 -14.41 26.49 37.50
CA ALA A 674 -15.39 25.58 38.06
C ALA A 674 -15.66 24.35 37.20
N HIS A 675 -15.64 24.50 35.86
CA HIS A 675 -15.76 23.38 34.92
C HIS A 675 -14.54 22.46 34.99
N LEU A 676 -13.33 23.01 35.04
CA LEU A 676 -12.09 22.23 35.20
C LEU A 676 -12.05 21.49 36.54
N ASP A 677 -12.54 22.12 37.62
CA ASP A 677 -12.63 21.47 38.92
C ASP A 677 -13.62 20.30 38.92
N ALA A 678 -14.75 20.42 38.24
CA ALA A 678 -15.68 19.31 38.03
C ALA A 678 -15.06 18.16 37.26
N GLN A 679 -14.34 18.45 36.15
CA GLN A 679 -13.63 17.45 35.37
C GLN A 679 -12.53 16.77 36.19
N LEU A 680 -11.73 17.53 36.94
CA LEU A 680 -10.72 17.00 37.85
C LEU A 680 -11.30 16.08 38.91
N HIS A 681 -12.46 16.44 39.46
CA HIS A 681 -13.17 15.61 40.43
C HIS A 681 -13.53 14.25 39.82
N GLU A 682 -14.11 14.23 38.62
CA GLU A 682 -14.45 12.99 37.90
C GLU A 682 -13.21 12.14 37.60
N VAL A 683 -12.13 12.73 37.05
CA VAL A 683 -10.88 12.04 36.75
C VAL A 683 -10.24 11.45 38.01
N ASN A 684 -10.23 12.19 39.13
CA ASN A 684 -9.71 11.70 40.39
C ASN A 684 -10.55 10.54 40.95
N LEU A 685 -11.89 10.60 40.80
CA LEU A 685 -12.78 9.50 41.17
C LEU A 685 -12.47 8.22 40.39
N MET A 686 -12.20 8.36 39.10
CA MET A 686 -11.84 7.22 38.23
C MET A 686 -10.49 6.61 38.64
N ILE A 687 -9.48 7.44 38.88
CA ILE A 687 -8.15 6.97 39.33
C ILE A 687 -8.28 6.28 40.70
N LYS A 688 -9.02 6.86 41.64
CA LYS A 688 -9.24 6.26 42.96
C LYS A 688 -9.91 4.90 42.88
N LYS A 689 -10.92 4.75 42.00
CA LYS A 689 -11.59 3.45 41.76
C LYS A 689 -10.64 2.39 41.15
N ALA A 690 -9.65 2.82 40.40
CA ALA A 690 -8.69 1.92 39.75
C ALA A 690 -7.46 1.61 40.63
N GLU A 691 -7.25 2.36 41.72
CA GLU A 691 -6.16 2.15 42.68
C GLU A 691 -6.62 1.42 43.98
N GLN A 692 -7.92 1.18 44.12
CA GLN A 692 -8.52 0.34 45.18
C GLN A 692 -8.56 -1.12 44.75
#